data_9dc696a95c9db65c3b4d286b865a6254
#
_entry.id   9dc696a95c9db65c3b4d286b865a6254
#
_cell.length_a   1.000
_cell.length_b   1.000
_cell.length_c   1.000
_cell.angle_alpha   90.00
_cell.angle_beta   90.00
_cell.angle_gamma   90.00
#
_symmetry.space_group_name_H-M   'P 1'
#
loop_
_entity.id
_entity.type
_entity.pdbx_description
1 polymer ?
#
loop_
_entity_poly.entity_id
_entity_poly.type
_entity_poly.pdbx_seq_one_letter_code
_entity_poly.pdbx_strand_id
1 'polypeptide(L)'
;YAELAFTVIAAKTRAVMNEAQIPKSERFKMWSEAATTVTALDNLIPVTFNGETKTRYEHAGYEIPKFAKYLRTFGEAGIVKNGKDGKVGDRGITMVFVGYADGHAGNCYRMYNPVTSRVSVTRDIIWMGRMYFTNENCEKTKVLPVIAVPITNDVTNEDLLVTEIIKIGLPNSLGREGTKEVAKTDSPSKEGWMTVTTKKGRQSIPPGRYDPTTGKTVSWNVTASDVDVATETEAVKDAGYYDLFNVVDLEEVSLLAMHHMQTSEFANVGAGVGGGFENTKELKVMNYKEAINGPDGVRWQAEVENEYQRMVANKVFEVVLRKDLQAGTKIIDSVWAMKKKSNGTLRGRMNARGFKQVEGQHFDGTTISSPVTNSATIRIVLTLMIMANMLAHVVDVKGAFLHGEFEDGEIIHMKIPQGFEKHFPEGSVLLLKKCLYGLKQAAKAFWRQLLRAASAMGLKRSTADPCLYFKWVNGRLVMMMSWIDDNAIVGQESNIIELKKDLMNQFECEDCGPMDEYVGCTIEKLNTGGIKFRQKVLLQSYRDEFDILKLKKFNTPAAPGTVLRKPDEGDELLTPAKQTQYRSGVGKGMHMMQYSRPDTYNAVRDLARHMTKATQAHYDAMLRMMKYVDDTSDRGLVLNPTRKWDGNKEHEFIISGRSDSDYAKDTQTRKSISGYRVLLEDAPVMFKSSTQKSVALSVCEAEQTAGVLCAQDMLYVRHILESMGLKVKLPMILEMDNMGAVDLANNWSVGGRTRHVDVRQCFLRELKESKILDIRWIKGSENDADAFTKNLDGPAFEKCIRTLVGQDVHMKSYTSEQGGCQDGSQGTQKGIPDFN
;
A
#
# COMPACT_ATOMS: atom_id res chain seq x y z
N TYR A 1 -11.92 2.53 -11.64
CA TYR A 1 -12.60 1.53 -12.50
C TYR A 1 -11.66 0.41 -12.97
N ALA A 2 -10.47 0.71 -13.50
CA ALA A 2 -9.54 -0.31 -14.01
C ALA A 2 -9.15 -1.33 -12.95
N GLU A 3 -8.90 -0.92 -11.71
CA GLU A 3 -8.48 -1.81 -10.62
C GLU A 3 -9.58 -2.66 -10.06
N LEU A 4 -10.78 -2.14 -9.96
CA LEU A 4 -11.92 -2.97 -9.64
C LEU A 4 -12.06 -4.07 -10.70
N ALA A 5 -11.89 -3.72 -11.98
CA ALA A 5 -11.88 -4.70 -13.05
C ALA A 5 -10.74 -5.71 -12.87
N PHE A 6 -9.52 -5.29 -12.52
CA PHE A 6 -8.40 -6.19 -12.21
C PHE A 6 -8.67 -7.07 -10.98
N THR A 7 -9.24 -6.52 -9.93
CA THR A 7 -9.60 -7.29 -8.72
C THR A 7 -10.66 -8.34 -9.05
N VAL A 8 -11.68 -7.98 -9.82
CA VAL A 8 -12.72 -8.91 -10.29
C VAL A 8 -12.14 -9.99 -11.20
N ILE A 9 -11.29 -9.61 -12.17
CA ILE A 9 -10.62 -10.57 -13.07
C ILE A 9 -9.72 -11.50 -12.25
N ALA A 10 -8.94 -11.00 -11.31
CA ALA A 10 -8.08 -11.81 -10.46
C ALA A 10 -8.87 -12.78 -9.57
N ALA A 11 -10.04 -12.37 -9.06
CA ALA A 11 -10.95 -13.23 -8.32
C ALA A 11 -11.55 -14.32 -9.19
N LYS A 12 -12.07 -13.96 -10.37
CA LYS A 12 -12.60 -14.91 -11.36
C LYS A 12 -11.51 -15.87 -11.85
N THR A 13 -10.30 -15.39 -12.10
CA THR A 13 -9.14 -16.22 -12.49
C THR A 13 -8.84 -17.29 -11.44
N ARG A 14 -8.83 -16.92 -10.14
CA ARG A 14 -8.66 -17.87 -9.05
C ARG A 14 -9.81 -18.87 -8.96
N ALA A 15 -11.04 -18.40 -9.13
CA ALA A 15 -12.22 -19.27 -9.11
C ALA A 15 -12.14 -20.31 -10.22
N VAL A 16 -11.83 -19.91 -11.44
CA VAL A 16 -11.65 -20.80 -12.60
C VAL A 16 -10.53 -21.82 -12.38
N MET A 17 -9.38 -21.40 -11.84
CA MET A 17 -8.28 -22.32 -11.52
C MET A 17 -8.61 -23.28 -10.37
N ASN A 18 -9.41 -22.85 -9.38
CA ASN A 18 -9.86 -23.71 -8.28
C ASN A 18 -10.82 -24.78 -8.80
N GLU A 19 -11.77 -24.39 -9.65
CA GLU A 19 -12.74 -25.30 -10.23
C GLU A 19 -12.07 -26.30 -11.17
N ALA A 20 -11.11 -25.83 -11.95
CA ALA A 20 -10.26 -26.70 -12.77
C ALA A 20 -9.33 -27.60 -11.94
N GLN A 21 -9.37 -27.51 -10.62
CA GLN A 21 -8.57 -28.29 -9.67
C GLN A 21 -7.04 -28.21 -9.91
N ILE A 22 -6.58 -27.09 -10.47
CA ILE A 22 -5.17 -26.89 -10.78
C ILE A 22 -4.34 -26.92 -9.50
N PRO A 23 -3.31 -27.80 -9.41
CA PRO A 23 -2.42 -27.86 -8.25
C PRO A 23 -1.74 -26.51 -7.99
N LYS A 24 -1.52 -26.15 -6.73
CA LYS A 24 -0.89 -24.86 -6.36
C LYS A 24 0.45 -24.62 -7.06
N SER A 25 1.25 -25.68 -7.26
CA SER A 25 2.54 -25.65 -7.97
C SER A 25 2.41 -25.28 -9.46
N GLU A 26 1.27 -25.56 -10.10
CA GLU A 26 1.03 -25.30 -11.52
C GLU A 26 0.31 -23.96 -11.76
N ARG A 27 -0.35 -23.38 -10.76
CA ARG A 27 -1.18 -22.18 -10.92
C ARG A 27 -0.40 -20.98 -11.43
N PHE A 28 0.83 -20.80 -10.99
CA PHE A 28 1.67 -19.70 -11.45
C PHE A 28 1.98 -19.77 -12.95
N LYS A 29 2.16 -20.99 -13.48
CA LYS A 29 2.43 -21.22 -14.90
C LYS A 29 1.23 -20.95 -15.82
N MET A 30 0.01 -21.06 -15.28
CA MET A 30 -1.25 -20.92 -16.03
C MET A 30 -2.02 -19.65 -15.68
N TRP A 31 -1.51 -18.81 -14.78
CA TRP A 31 -2.23 -17.61 -14.31
C TRP A 31 -2.57 -16.64 -15.45
N SER A 32 -1.62 -16.32 -16.32
CA SER A 32 -1.84 -15.42 -17.45
C SER A 32 -2.89 -15.93 -18.42
N GLU A 33 -2.85 -17.23 -18.72
CA GLU A 33 -3.81 -17.90 -19.60
C GLU A 33 -5.23 -17.87 -19.00
N ALA A 34 -5.34 -18.15 -17.70
CA ALA A 34 -6.60 -18.12 -16.98
C ALA A 34 -7.16 -16.69 -16.91
N ALA A 35 -6.34 -15.68 -16.66
CA ALA A 35 -6.75 -14.28 -16.66
C ALA A 35 -7.22 -13.81 -18.03
N THR A 36 -6.50 -14.17 -19.08
CA THR A 36 -6.88 -13.85 -20.47
C THR A 36 -8.21 -14.50 -20.84
N THR A 37 -8.38 -15.78 -20.48
CA THR A 37 -9.63 -16.51 -20.77
C THR A 37 -10.81 -15.91 -20.02
N VAL A 38 -10.65 -15.60 -18.74
CA VAL A 38 -11.70 -14.95 -17.94
C VAL A 38 -12.06 -13.60 -18.51
N THR A 39 -11.09 -12.78 -18.91
CA THR A 39 -11.35 -11.47 -19.53
C THR A 39 -12.11 -11.61 -20.85
N ALA A 40 -11.71 -12.57 -21.70
CA ALA A 40 -12.39 -12.83 -22.96
C ALA A 40 -13.85 -13.23 -22.75
N LEU A 41 -14.12 -14.10 -21.78
CA LEU A 41 -15.47 -14.54 -21.43
C LEU A 41 -16.29 -13.41 -20.76
N ASP A 42 -15.68 -12.61 -19.90
CA ASP A 42 -16.33 -11.48 -19.22
C ASP A 42 -16.80 -10.41 -20.21
N ASN A 43 -16.04 -10.21 -21.29
CA ASN A 43 -16.39 -9.27 -22.35
C ASN A 43 -17.54 -9.75 -23.26
N LEU A 44 -17.92 -11.02 -23.19
CA LEU A 44 -19.13 -11.56 -23.85
C LEU A 44 -20.40 -11.33 -23.01
N ILE A 45 -20.29 -10.94 -21.73
CA ILE A 45 -21.46 -10.70 -20.88
C ILE A 45 -22.14 -9.39 -21.32
N PRO A 46 -23.45 -9.41 -21.63
CA PRO A 46 -24.18 -8.19 -21.91
C PRO A 46 -24.23 -7.26 -20.70
N VAL A 47 -24.04 -5.99 -20.94
CA VAL A 47 -24.14 -4.94 -19.94
C VAL A 47 -25.02 -3.80 -20.48
N THR A 48 -25.80 -3.20 -19.60
CA THR A 48 -26.62 -2.03 -19.98
C THR A 48 -25.80 -0.75 -19.72
N PHE A 49 -25.56 -0.01 -20.78
CA PHE A 49 -24.89 1.29 -20.71
C PHE A 49 -25.66 2.30 -21.57
N ASN A 50 -25.96 3.48 -21.02
CA ASN A 50 -26.77 4.52 -21.68
C ASN A 50 -28.13 4.04 -22.25
N GLY A 51 -28.75 3.04 -21.57
CA GLY A 51 -30.05 2.47 -21.98
C GLY A 51 -29.98 1.38 -23.05
N GLU A 52 -28.78 1.05 -23.57
CA GLU A 52 -28.57 -0.03 -24.51
C GLU A 52 -27.93 -1.24 -23.83
N THR A 53 -28.47 -2.43 -24.05
CA THR A 53 -27.93 -3.70 -23.55
C THR A 53 -27.17 -4.41 -24.66
N LYS A 54 -25.85 -4.43 -24.56
CA LYS A 54 -24.92 -5.04 -25.52
C LYS A 54 -23.76 -5.70 -24.78
N THR A 55 -23.01 -6.56 -25.45
CA THR A 55 -21.76 -7.09 -24.90
C THR A 55 -20.72 -5.97 -24.76
N ARG A 56 -19.73 -6.15 -23.90
CA ARG A 56 -18.64 -5.17 -23.79
C ARG A 56 -17.84 -5.04 -25.09
N TYR A 57 -17.74 -6.10 -25.90
CA TYR A 57 -17.15 -6.02 -27.24
C TYR A 57 -17.93 -5.03 -28.14
N GLU A 58 -19.25 -5.15 -28.17
CA GLU A 58 -20.10 -4.28 -29.00
C GLU A 58 -20.12 -2.84 -28.50
N HIS A 59 -20.18 -2.61 -27.18
CA HIS A 59 -20.05 -1.26 -26.60
C HIS A 59 -18.70 -0.59 -26.91
N ALA A 60 -17.64 -1.38 -27.06
CA ALA A 60 -16.31 -0.90 -27.46
C ALA A 60 -16.14 -0.78 -28.99
N GLY A 61 -17.19 -1.05 -29.78
CA GLY A 61 -17.15 -0.95 -31.23
C GLY A 61 -16.49 -2.14 -31.94
N TYR A 62 -16.32 -3.26 -31.24
CA TYR A 62 -15.78 -4.49 -31.82
C TYR A 62 -16.88 -5.49 -32.15
N GLU A 63 -16.62 -6.36 -33.14
CA GLU A 63 -17.47 -7.51 -33.41
C GLU A 63 -17.33 -8.58 -32.32
N ILE A 64 -18.40 -9.36 -32.10
CA ILE A 64 -18.34 -10.53 -31.20
C ILE A 64 -17.28 -11.51 -31.71
N PRO A 65 -16.29 -11.90 -30.91
CA PRO A 65 -15.23 -12.79 -31.35
C PRO A 65 -15.75 -14.16 -31.86
N LYS A 66 -15.14 -14.68 -32.91
CA LYS A 66 -15.55 -15.95 -33.54
C LYS A 66 -15.51 -17.14 -32.59
N PHE A 67 -14.71 -17.11 -31.53
CA PHE A 67 -14.64 -18.18 -30.52
C PHE A 67 -15.90 -18.27 -29.65
N ALA A 68 -16.73 -17.24 -29.59
CA ALA A 68 -17.97 -17.24 -28.82
C ALA A 68 -18.91 -18.40 -29.19
N LYS A 69 -18.80 -18.94 -30.43
CA LYS A 69 -19.52 -20.13 -30.87
C LYS A 69 -18.93 -21.47 -30.39
N TYR A 70 -17.74 -21.47 -29.79
CA TYR A 70 -16.95 -22.67 -29.51
C TYR A 70 -16.42 -22.68 -28.08
N LEU A 71 -17.29 -22.34 -27.13
CA LEU A 71 -16.89 -22.24 -25.73
C LEU A 71 -16.51 -23.57 -25.10
N ARG A 72 -15.48 -23.56 -24.22
CA ARG A 72 -14.97 -24.72 -23.50
C ARG A 72 -14.72 -24.38 -22.05
N THR A 73 -14.75 -25.40 -21.19
CA THR A 73 -14.45 -25.23 -19.76
C THR A 73 -12.95 -25.16 -19.52
N PHE A 74 -12.49 -24.10 -18.88
CA PHE A 74 -11.07 -23.93 -18.53
C PHE A 74 -10.58 -25.12 -17.70
N GLY A 75 -9.44 -25.68 -18.07
CA GLY A 75 -8.89 -26.88 -17.40
C GLY A 75 -9.38 -28.22 -17.98
N GLU A 76 -10.26 -28.20 -19.00
CA GLU A 76 -10.72 -29.41 -19.70
C GLU A 76 -9.55 -30.16 -20.37
N ALA A 77 -9.53 -31.49 -20.25
CA ALA A 77 -8.54 -32.32 -20.88
C ALA A 77 -8.86 -32.58 -22.35
N GLY A 78 -7.86 -32.45 -23.22
CA GLY A 78 -7.93 -32.76 -24.62
C GLY A 78 -6.69 -33.47 -25.12
N ILE A 79 -6.86 -34.46 -26.03
CA ILE A 79 -5.75 -35.13 -26.72
C ILE A 79 -5.40 -34.33 -27.95
N VAL A 80 -4.19 -33.81 -27.99
CA VAL A 80 -3.64 -33.08 -29.14
C VAL A 80 -2.67 -33.97 -29.91
N LYS A 81 -2.71 -33.89 -31.23
CA LYS A 81 -1.85 -34.71 -32.12
C LYS A 81 -0.39 -34.40 -31.87
N ASN A 82 0.44 -35.43 -31.57
CA ASN A 82 1.86 -35.34 -31.44
C ASN A 82 2.53 -35.52 -32.80
N GLY A 83 3.18 -34.47 -33.32
CA GLY A 83 3.82 -34.50 -34.65
C GLY A 83 5.27 -34.98 -34.67
N LYS A 84 5.86 -35.32 -33.52
CA LYS A 84 7.32 -35.53 -33.35
C LYS A 84 7.72 -36.99 -33.20
N ASP A 85 6.85 -37.88 -32.78
CA ASP A 85 7.18 -39.28 -32.58
C ASP A 85 6.82 -40.07 -33.83
N GLY A 86 7.79 -40.82 -34.35
CA GLY A 86 7.67 -41.59 -35.60
C GLY A 86 6.51 -42.59 -35.62
N LYS A 87 6.47 -43.47 -36.59
CA LYS A 87 5.32 -44.37 -36.85
C LYS A 87 4.90 -45.29 -35.69
N VAL A 88 5.67 -45.38 -34.59
CA VAL A 88 5.46 -46.33 -33.48
C VAL A 88 5.20 -45.63 -32.15
N GLY A 89 5.35 -44.28 -32.05
CA GLY A 89 5.11 -43.51 -30.80
C GLY A 89 3.64 -43.13 -30.61
N ASP A 90 3.34 -42.64 -29.41
CA ASP A 90 2.01 -42.14 -29.03
C ASP A 90 1.57 -41.00 -29.95
N ARG A 91 0.47 -41.21 -30.66
CA ARG A 91 -0.05 -40.24 -31.66
C ARG A 91 -0.74 -39.03 -31.06
N GLY A 92 -0.91 -38.97 -29.73
CA GLY A 92 -1.56 -37.90 -29.05
C GLY A 92 -1.01 -37.64 -27.64
N ILE A 93 -0.95 -36.37 -27.26
CA ILE A 93 -0.55 -35.91 -25.91
C ILE A 93 -1.76 -35.33 -25.25
N THR A 94 -2.06 -35.75 -24.02
CA THR A 94 -3.12 -35.14 -23.23
C THR A 94 -2.65 -33.78 -22.69
N MET A 95 -3.38 -32.71 -23.00
CA MET A 95 -3.10 -31.34 -22.65
C MET A 95 -4.30 -30.69 -21.96
N VAL A 96 -4.07 -29.55 -21.34
CA VAL A 96 -5.06 -28.76 -20.59
C VAL A 96 -5.55 -27.61 -21.45
N PHE A 97 -6.88 -27.45 -21.60
CA PHE A 97 -7.42 -26.25 -22.23
C PHE A 97 -7.21 -25.02 -21.33
N VAL A 98 -6.60 -23.98 -21.88
CA VAL A 98 -6.27 -22.75 -21.16
C VAL A 98 -6.69 -21.46 -21.86
N GLY A 99 -7.44 -21.54 -22.96
CA GLY A 99 -8.00 -20.37 -23.61
C GLY A 99 -8.17 -20.45 -25.11
N TYR A 100 -8.57 -19.34 -25.69
CA TYR A 100 -8.87 -19.15 -27.11
C TYR A 100 -7.72 -18.46 -27.82
N ALA A 101 -7.53 -18.75 -29.08
CA ALA A 101 -6.42 -18.20 -29.87
C ALA A 101 -6.87 -16.94 -30.62
N ASP A 102 -6.31 -15.81 -30.29
CA ASP A 102 -6.55 -14.54 -30.99
C ASP A 102 -6.00 -14.58 -32.44
N GLY A 103 -6.73 -13.97 -33.37
CA GLY A 103 -6.34 -13.92 -34.79
C GLY A 103 -6.44 -15.24 -35.55
N HIS A 104 -7.06 -16.29 -34.96
CA HIS A 104 -7.24 -17.61 -35.56
C HIS A 104 -8.76 -17.90 -35.84
N ALA A 105 -9.02 -19.03 -36.44
CA ALA A 105 -10.42 -19.52 -36.57
C ALA A 105 -11.02 -19.75 -35.18
N GLY A 106 -12.34 -19.50 -35.01
CA GLY A 106 -12.98 -19.52 -33.68
C GLY A 106 -12.88 -20.88 -32.94
N ASN A 107 -12.64 -21.98 -33.66
CA ASN A 107 -12.39 -23.29 -33.08
C ASN A 107 -10.91 -23.63 -32.83
N CYS A 108 -10.04 -22.65 -32.76
CA CYS A 108 -8.65 -22.81 -32.36
C CYS A 108 -8.47 -22.51 -30.89
N TYR A 109 -7.82 -23.41 -30.17
CA TYR A 109 -7.70 -23.39 -28.73
C TYR A 109 -6.24 -23.36 -28.30
N ARG A 110 -5.98 -22.72 -27.16
CA ARG A 110 -4.69 -22.71 -26.48
C ARG A 110 -4.65 -23.90 -25.53
N MET A 111 -3.73 -24.80 -25.75
CA MET A 111 -3.59 -26.03 -24.98
C MET A 111 -2.26 -26.03 -24.24
N TYR A 112 -2.28 -26.14 -22.92
CA TYR A 112 -1.08 -26.22 -22.06
C TYR A 112 -0.63 -27.66 -21.88
N ASN A 113 0.64 -27.91 -22.11
CA ASN A 113 1.27 -29.19 -21.86
C ASN A 113 1.98 -29.16 -20.48
N PRO A 114 1.48 -29.88 -19.46
CA PRO A 114 2.07 -29.85 -18.11
C PRO A 114 3.49 -30.44 -18.04
N VAL A 115 3.84 -31.35 -18.95
CA VAL A 115 5.18 -31.96 -18.97
C VAL A 115 6.23 -30.97 -19.45
N THR A 116 5.93 -30.23 -20.53
CA THR A 116 6.88 -29.30 -21.13
C THR A 116 6.69 -27.85 -20.67
N SER A 117 5.62 -27.56 -19.88
CA SER A 117 5.20 -26.22 -19.45
C SER A 117 5.02 -25.24 -20.63
N ARG A 118 4.58 -25.72 -21.80
CA ARG A 118 4.38 -24.91 -23.02
C ARG A 118 2.92 -24.87 -23.41
N VAL A 119 2.50 -23.72 -23.93
CA VAL A 119 1.17 -23.55 -24.56
C VAL A 119 1.33 -23.66 -26.07
N SER A 120 0.47 -24.42 -26.71
CA SER A 120 0.36 -24.52 -28.16
C SER A 120 -1.05 -24.20 -28.65
N VAL A 121 -1.15 -23.61 -29.85
CA VAL A 121 -2.43 -23.32 -30.50
C VAL A 121 -2.75 -24.45 -31.47
N THR A 122 -3.92 -25.03 -31.32
CA THR A 122 -4.40 -26.11 -32.20
C THR A 122 -5.93 -26.15 -32.29
N ARG A 123 -6.44 -26.69 -33.38
CA ARG A 123 -7.85 -27.02 -33.55
C ARG A 123 -8.10 -28.53 -33.54
N ASP A 124 -7.05 -29.33 -33.73
CA ASP A 124 -7.14 -30.77 -33.85
C ASP A 124 -7.07 -31.39 -32.45
N ILE A 125 -8.17 -31.39 -31.75
CA ILE A 125 -8.29 -31.83 -30.35
C ILE A 125 -9.41 -32.87 -30.25
N ILE A 126 -9.10 -33.99 -29.60
CA ILE A 126 -10.11 -34.95 -29.14
C ILE A 126 -10.40 -34.64 -27.68
N TRP A 127 -11.56 -34.07 -27.40
CA TRP A 127 -11.97 -33.71 -26.05
C TRP A 127 -12.31 -34.93 -25.22
N MET A 128 -11.82 -34.98 -23.98
CA MET A 128 -11.99 -36.15 -23.12
C MET A 128 -13.24 -36.08 -22.25
N GLY A 129 -13.98 -34.97 -22.27
CA GLY A 129 -15.19 -34.79 -21.45
C GLY A 129 -14.92 -34.82 -19.94
N ARG A 130 -13.71 -34.48 -19.51
CA ARG A 130 -13.29 -34.41 -18.10
C ARG A 130 -12.24 -33.34 -17.87
N MET A 131 -12.07 -32.92 -16.63
CA MET A 131 -10.95 -32.01 -16.25
C MET A 131 -9.62 -32.78 -16.32
N TYR A 132 -8.53 -32.03 -16.59
CA TYR A 132 -7.20 -32.61 -16.63
C TYR A 132 -6.72 -32.97 -15.22
N PHE A 133 -6.81 -32.02 -14.29
CA PHE A 133 -6.47 -32.24 -12.90
C PHE A 133 -7.69 -32.76 -12.15
N THR A 134 -7.61 -33.96 -11.59
CA THR A 134 -8.67 -34.59 -10.80
C THR A 134 -8.14 -34.93 -9.42
N ASN A 135 -8.91 -34.65 -8.36
CA ASN A 135 -8.62 -35.22 -7.04
C ASN A 135 -9.09 -36.68 -7.03
N GLU A 136 -8.27 -37.58 -6.53
CA GLU A 136 -8.55 -39.03 -6.46
C GLU A 136 -9.85 -39.39 -5.73
N ASN A 137 -10.45 -38.46 -4.97
CA ASN A 137 -11.67 -38.66 -4.16
C ASN A 137 -12.89 -37.89 -4.70
N CYS A 138 -12.91 -37.43 -5.94
CA CYS A 138 -14.05 -36.73 -6.50
C CYS A 138 -14.67 -37.55 -7.62
N GLU A 139 -15.98 -37.81 -7.48
CA GLU A 139 -16.82 -38.37 -8.59
C GLU A 139 -16.64 -37.49 -9.83
N LYS A 140 -16.68 -38.13 -11.00
CA LYS A 140 -16.45 -37.53 -12.35
C LYS A 140 -17.12 -36.17 -12.46
N THR A 141 -16.35 -35.08 -12.48
CA THR A 141 -16.87 -33.75 -12.79
C THR A 141 -17.37 -33.80 -14.23
N LYS A 142 -18.68 -33.69 -14.43
CA LYS A 142 -19.28 -33.66 -15.76
C LYS A 142 -18.84 -32.39 -16.46
N VAL A 143 -18.11 -32.51 -17.55
CA VAL A 143 -17.85 -31.40 -18.46
C VAL A 143 -19.14 -31.14 -19.23
N LEU A 144 -19.59 -29.90 -19.24
CA LEU A 144 -20.82 -29.53 -19.94
C LEU A 144 -20.61 -29.60 -21.44
N PRO A 145 -21.65 -30.03 -22.20
CA PRO A 145 -21.54 -30.09 -23.66
C PRO A 145 -21.34 -28.68 -24.25
N VAL A 146 -20.65 -28.64 -25.39
CA VAL A 146 -20.50 -27.42 -26.17
C VAL A 146 -21.83 -27.03 -26.76
N ILE A 147 -22.30 -25.84 -26.47
CA ILE A 147 -23.49 -25.27 -27.07
C ILE A 147 -23.03 -24.26 -28.12
N ALA A 148 -23.36 -24.50 -29.39
CA ALA A 148 -23.13 -23.53 -30.45
C ALA A 148 -24.12 -22.38 -30.29
N VAL A 149 -23.64 -21.17 -30.19
CA VAL A 149 -24.48 -19.95 -30.14
C VAL A 149 -24.78 -19.53 -31.59
N PRO A 150 -26.03 -19.48 -32.01
CA PRO A 150 -26.35 -18.84 -33.27
C PRO A 150 -26.15 -17.32 -33.12
N ILE A 151 -25.29 -16.75 -33.93
CA ILE A 151 -25.15 -15.28 -34.02
C ILE A 151 -26.10 -14.84 -35.12
N THR A 152 -27.25 -14.33 -34.73
CA THR A 152 -28.17 -13.63 -35.64
C THR A 152 -28.09 -12.13 -35.29
N ASN A 153 -28.16 -11.27 -36.32
CA ASN A 153 -28.10 -9.83 -36.13
C ASN A 153 -29.41 -9.22 -35.60
N ASP A 154 -30.41 -10.04 -35.25
CA ASP A 154 -31.72 -9.59 -34.79
C ASP A 154 -31.85 -9.79 -33.29
N VAL A 155 -31.94 -8.67 -32.58
CA VAL A 155 -32.09 -8.57 -31.12
C VAL A 155 -33.54 -8.94 -30.76
N THR A 156 -33.79 -10.21 -30.42
CA THR A 156 -35.00 -10.61 -29.68
C THR A 156 -34.74 -11.86 -28.89
N ASN A 157 -34.83 -11.79 -27.57
CA ASN A 157 -34.82 -12.89 -26.57
C ASN A 157 -33.52 -13.75 -26.44
N GLU A 158 -32.48 -13.50 -27.21
CA GLU A 158 -31.22 -14.29 -27.19
C GLU A 158 -30.19 -13.85 -26.15
N ASP A 159 -30.34 -12.67 -25.55
CA ASP A 159 -29.48 -12.17 -24.52
C ASP A 159 -29.46 -13.05 -23.24
N LEU A 160 -30.60 -13.73 -23.01
CA LEU A 160 -30.73 -14.75 -21.94
C LEU A 160 -29.86 -15.98 -22.22
N LEU A 161 -29.77 -16.41 -23.50
CA LEU A 161 -28.96 -17.57 -23.91
C LEU A 161 -27.47 -17.33 -23.77
N VAL A 162 -26.98 -16.16 -24.15
CA VAL A 162 -25.55 -15.78 -23.97
C VAL A 162 -25.18 -15.73 -22.49
N THR A 163 -26.07 -15.19 -21.67
CA THR A 163 -25.86 -15.13 -20.20
C THR A 163 -25.85 -16.55 -19.59
N GLU A 164 -26.70 -17.44 -20.05
CA GLU A 164 -26.70 -18.82 -19.58
C GLU A 164 -25.50 -19.63 -20.10
N ILE A 165 -25.08 -19.42 -21.34
CA ILE A 165 -23.89 -20.08 -21.90
C ILE A 165 -22.62 -19.62 -21.18
N ILE A 166 -22.50 -18.33 -20.83
CA ILE A 166 -21.39 -17.85 -20.05
C ILE A 166 -21.41 -18.41 -18.62
N LYS A 167 -22.59 -18.60 -18.02
CA LYS A 167 -22.74 -19.35 -16.77
C LYS A 167 -22.32 -20.83 -16.87
N ILE A 168 -22.49 -21.42 -18.03
CA ILE A 168 -22.10 -22.80 -18.32
C ILE A 168 -20.60 -22.89 -18.62
N GLY A 169 -20.03 -21.91 -19.33
CA GLY A 169 -18.62 -21.87 -19.69
C GLY A 169 -17.71 -21.45 -18.53
N LEU A 170 -18.22 -20.75 -17.55
CA LEU A 170 -17.55 -20.52 -16.26
C LEU A 170 -17.90 -21.70 -15.35
N PRO A 171 -16.93 -22.34 -14.71
CA PRO A 171 -17.22 -23.39 -13.76
C PRO A 171 -18.19 -22.87 -12.71
N ASN A 172 -19.33 -23.52 -12.57
CA ASN A 172 -20.27 -23.21 -11.50
C ASN A 172 -19.64 -23.70 -10.19
N SER A 173 -18.99 -22.80 -9.47
CA SER A 173 -18.57 -23.04 -8.10
C SER A 173 -19.75 -23.20 -7.13
N LEU A 174 -20.95 -22.96 -7.63
CA LEU A 174 -22.21 -23.19 -6.94
C LEU A 174 -22.68 -24.60 -7.28
N GLY A 175 -22.18 -25.58 -6.53
CA GLY A 175 -22.71 -26.93 -6.55
C GLY A 175 -24.21 -26.91 -6.28
N ARG A 176 -24.99 -27.04 -7.33
CA ARG A 176 -26.38 -27.40 -7.21
C ARG A 176 -26.46 -28.90 -7.15
N GLU A 177 -26.40 -29.47 -5.98
CA GLU A 177 -27.11 -30.67 -5.64
C GLU A 177 -28.13 -30.34 -4.56
N GLY A 178 -29.38 -30.59 -4.84
CA GLY A 178 -30.49 -30.50 -3.91
C GLY A 178 -31.45 -29.36 -4.23
N THR A 179 -32.27 -29.58 -5.23
CA THR A 179 -33.59 -28.93 -5.36
C THR A 179 -34.40 -29.15 -4.09
N LYS A 180 -34.39 -28.14 -3.21
CA LYS A 180 -35.56 -27.88 -2.36
C LYS A 180 -36.06 -26.50 -2.73
N GLU A 181 -37.32 -26.46 -3.15
CA GLU A 181 -38.08 -25.25 -3.42
C GLU A 181 -37.87 -24.26 -2.26
N VAL A 182 -37.23 -23.15 -2.56
CA VAL A 182 -37.24 -21.96 -1.72
C VAL A 182 -38.21 -21.00 -2.36
N ALA A 183 -39.23 -20.68 -1.61
CA ALA A 183 -40.29 -19.76 -1.99
C ALA A 183 -39.67 -18.45 -2.51
N LYS A 184 -40.27 -17.97 -3.59
CA LYS A 184 -39.99 -16.64 -4.17
C LYS A 184 -40.21 -15.57 -3.12
N THR A 185 -39.14 -14.93 -2.71
CA THR A 185 -39.23 -13.58 -2.17
C THR A 185 -38.56 -12.66 -3.18
N ASP A 186 -39.39 -11.89 -3.82
CA ASP A 186 -38.98 -10.84 -4.74
C ASP A 186 -38.23 -9.74 -3.99
N SER A 187 -36.93 -9.71 -4.14
CA SER A 187 -36.16 -8.47 -4.08
C SER A 187 -34.91 -8.64 -4.92
N PRO A 188 -34.68 -7.81 -5.92
CA PRO A 188 -33.46 -7.87 -6.71
C PRO A 188 -32.30 -7.43 -5.83
N SER A 189 -31.38 -8.34 -5.49
CA SER A 189 -30.10 -7.98 -4.96
C SER A 189 -29.34 -7.17 -6.02
N LYS A 190 -29.13 -5.92 -5.77
CA LYS A 190 -28.43 -4.98 -6.66
C LYS A 190 -26.92 -5.25 -6.82
N GLU A 191 -26.44 -6.39 -6.38
CA GLU A 191 -25.01 -6.66 -6.37
C GLU A 191 -24.70 -8.01 -7.00
N GLY A 192 -24.07 -7.93 -8.17
CA GLY A 192 -23.58 -9.08 -8.93
C GLY A 192 -22.35 -9.74 -8.32
N TRP A 193 -22.37 -10.08 -7.03
CA TRP A 193 -21.30 -10.79 -6.35
C TRP A 193 -21.58 -12.28 -6.30
N MET A 194 -20.65 -13.09 -6.81
CA MET A 194 -20.74 -14.53 -6.68
C MET A 194 -20.28 -14.97 -5.29
N THR A 195 -21.15 -15.61 -4.56
CA THR A 195 -20.82 -16.28 -3.30
C THR A 195 -20.26 -17.66 -3.61
N VAL A 196 -19.05 -17.94 -3.14
CA VAL A 196 -18.42 -19.26 -3.30
C VAL A 196 -18.69 -20.08 -2.04
N THR A 197 -19.38 -21.22 -2.19
CA THR A 197 -19.62 -22.14 -1.08
C THR A 197 -18.49 -23.18 -1.02
N THR A 198 -17.79 -23.27 0.11
CA THR A 198 -16.78 -24.28 0.32
C THR A 198 -17.43 -25.60 0.77
N LYS A 199 -16.75 -26.76 0.58
CA LYS A 199 -17.20 -28.12 0.96
C LYS A 199 -17.70 -28.27 2.41
N LYS A 200 -17.63 -27.25 3.24
CA LYS A 200 -18.14 -27.24 4.63
C LYS A 200 -19.36 -26.34 4.82
N GLY A 201 -20.06 -25.97 3.77
CA GLY A 201 -21.30 -25.19 3.85
C GLY A 201 -21.13 -23.74 4.32
N ARG A 202 -19.91 -23.19 4.34
CA ARG A 202 -19.66 -21.78 4.66
C ARG A 202 -19.75 -20.96 3.37
N GLN A 203 -20.59 -19.94 3.39
CA GLN A 203 -20.56 -18.90 2.38
C GLN A 203 -19.29 -18.07 2.59
N SER A 204 -18.43 -17.98 1.60
CA SER A 204 -17.30 -17.06 1.60
C SER A 204 -17.58 -15.96 0.58
N ILE A 205 -17.43 -14.75 1.02
CA ILE A 205 -17.50 -13.57 0.17
C ILE A 205 -16.23 -13.51 -0.69
N PRO A 206 -16.31 -13.09 -1.96
CA PRO A 206 -15.13 -13.06 -2.84
C PRO A 206 -14.04 -12.15 -2.30
N PRO A 207 -12.81 -12.47 -2.61
CA PRO A 207 -11.67 -12.00 -1.89
C PRO A 207 -11.36 -10.54 -2.16
N GLY A 208 -11.04 -9.83 -1.12
CA GLY A 208 -10.15 -8.72 -1.14
C GLY A 208 -8.73 -9.14 -1.46
N ARG A 209 -7.81 -8.27 -1.24
CA ARG A 209 -6.38 -8.42 -1.52
C ARG A 209 -5.82 -9.75 -1.00
N TYR A 210 -5.14 -10.48 -1.89
CA TYR A 210 -4.35 -11.64 -1.50
C TYR A 210 -3.07 -11.20 -0.81
N ASP A 211 -2.85 -11.68 0.40
CA ASP A 211 -1.59 -11.56 1.11
C ASP A 211 -0.74 -12.80 0.81
N PRO A 212 0.32 -12.67 0.01
CA PRO A 212 1.15 -13.81 -0.38
C PRO A 212 1.96 -14.41 0.79
N THR A 213 2.10 -13.70 1.90
CA THR A 213 2.88 -14.16 3.05
C THR A 213 2.07 -15.01 4.01
N THR A 214 0.78 -14.71 4.16
CA THR A 214 -0.12 -15.51 4.99
C THR A 214 -0.93 -16.53 4.20
N GLY A 215 -0.92 -16.45 2.87
CA GLY A 215 -1.75 -17.28 1.98
C GLY A 215 -3.24 -16.98 2.10
N LYS A 216 -3.61 -15.86 2.71
CA LYS A 216 -5.00 -15.44 2.96
C LYS A 216 -5.36 -14.23 2.13
N THR A 217 -6.63 -14.12 1.82
CA THR A 217 -7.19 -13.00 1.07
C THR A 217 -7.81 -12.01 2.05
N VAL A 218 -7.42 -10.74 1.95
CA VAL A 218 -8.00 -9.64 2.73
C VAL A 218 -9.02 -8.95 1.83
N SER A 219 -10.30 -8.92 2.22
CA SER A 219 -11.36 -8.25 1.46
C SER A 219 -11.59 -6.83 1.98
N TRP A 220 -11.90 -5.94 1.06
CA TRP A 220 -12.24 -4.54 1.31
C TRP A 220 -13.76 -4.32 1.29
N ASN A 221 -14.55 -5.31 1.72
CA ASN A 221 -15.99 -5.16 1.70
C ASN A 221 -16.45 -4.21 2.80
N VAL A 222 -16.91 -3.03 2.39
CA VAL A 222 -17.83 -2.22 3.16
C VAL A 222 -19.22 -2.79 2.92
N THR A 223 -19.93 -3.17 3.96
CA THR A 223 -21.30 -3.68 3.83
C THR A 223 -22.26 -2.55 3.43
N ALA A 224 -23.35 -2.86 2.75
CA ALA A 224 -24.34 -1.86 2.32
C ALA A 224 -24.94 -1.07 3.49
N SER A 225 -24.90 -1.61 4.72
CA SER A 225 -25.30 -0.92 5.96
C SER A 225 -24.34 0.20 6.39
N ASP A 226 -23.09 0.19 5.87
CA ASP A 226 -22.10 1.20 6.23
C ASP A 226 -22.11 2.40 5.26
N VAL A 227 -22.92 2.35 4.22
CA VAL A 227 -22.81 3.26 3.07
C VAL A 227 -24.17 3.80 2.70
N ASP A 228 -24.47 4.97 3.22
CA ASP A 228 -25.63 5.75 2.76
C ASP A 228 -25.29 6.65 1.55
N VAL A 229 -24.12 6.49 0.94
CA VAL A 229 -23.66 7.37 -0.14
C VAL A 229 -22.97 6.58 -1.23
N ALA A 230 -23.52 6.56 -2.44
CA ALA A 230 -22.92 5.94 -3.63
C ALA A 230 -21.48 6.41 -3.92
N THR A 231 -21.10 7.61 -3.45
CA THR A 231 -19.75 8.18 -3.51
C THR A 231 -18.75 7.46 -2.61
N GLU A 232 -19.16 6.83 -1.51
CA GLU A 232 -18.25 6.10 -0.61
C GLU A 232 -17.77 4.78 -1.21
N THR A 233 -18.61 4.12 -2.00
CA THR A 233 -18.24 2.87 -2.66
C THR A 233 -17.15 3.09 -3.70
N GLU A 234 -17.17 4.21 -4.41
CA GLU A 234 -16.12 4.59 -5.37
C GLU A 234 -14.81 4.95 -4.68
N ALA A 235 -14.86 5.70 -3.60
CA ALA A 235 -13.69 6.13 -2.86
C ALA A 235 -12.97 4.98 -2.11
N VAL A 236 -13.70 3.96 -1.63
CA VAL A 236 -13.09 2.74 -1.07
C VAL A 236 -12.43 1.90 -2.17
N LYS A 237 -12.97 1.92 -3.38
CA LYS A 237 -12.37 1.26 -4.54
C LYS A 237 -11.07 1.92 -4.98
N ASP A 238 -11.01 3.24 -4.94
CA ASP A 238 -9.81 4.01 -5.27
C ASP A 238 -8.73 3.93 -4.17
N ALA A 239 -9.12 3.81 -2.89
CA ALA A 239 -8.17 3.65 -1.77
C ALA A 239 -7.33 2.36 -1.87
N GLY A 240 -7.88 1.29 -2.43
CA GLY A 240 -7.14 0.05 -2.71
C GLY A 240 -5.99 0.22 -3.71
N TYR A 241 -6.05 1.25 -4.54
CA TYR A 241 -5.05 1.54 -5.58
C TYR A 241 -3.71 1.98 -4.99
N TYR A 242 -3.71 2.74 -3.92
CA TYR A 242 -2.49 3.35 -3.39
C TYR A 242 -1.73 2.47 -2.40
N ASP A 243 -2.43 1.58 -1.73
CA ASP A 243 -1.77 0.53 -0.93
C ASP A 243 -0.91 -0.40 -1.81
N LEU A 244 -1.31 -0.61 -3.08
CA LEU A 244 -0.54 -1.44 -4.01
C LEU A 244 0.83 -0.83 -4.36
N PHE A 245 0.94 0.51 -4.39
CA PHE A 245 2.17 1.20 -4.77
C PHE A 245 3.16 1.41 -3.62
N ASN A 246 2.68 1.51 -2.39
CA ASN A 246 3.53 1.74 -1.22
C ASN A 246 4.08 0.46 -0.58
N VAL A 247 3.51 -0.69 -0.89
CA VAL A 247 3.72 -1.93 -0.12
C VAL A 247 4.72 -2.89 -0.76
N VAL A 248 5.13 -2.65 -2.00
CA VAL A 248 5.76 -3.69 -2.83
C VAL A 248 7.20 -4.06 -2.43
N ASP A 249 7.97 -3.19 -1.77
CA ASP A 249 9.36 -3.51 -1.36
C ASP A 249 9.59 -3.53 0.15
N LEU A 250 8.66 -3.00 0.91
CA LEU A 250 8.71 -3.07 2.38
C LEU A 250 8.00 -4.33 2.91
N GLU A 251 7.25 -5.06 2.06
CA GLU A 251 6.43 -6.20 2.52
C GLU A 251 7.24 -7.36 3.08
N GLU A 252 8.33 -7.78 2.46
CA GLU A 252 9.17 -8.83 3.08
C GLU A 252 9.86 -8.36 4.37
N VAL A 253 10.17 -7.09 4.45
CA VAL A 253 10.92 -6.50 5.57
C VAL A 253 9.97 -5.97 6.64
N SER A 254 8.87 -5.33 6.26
CA SER A 254 7.91 -4.78 7.23
C SER A 254 7.06 -5.87 7.87
N LEU A 255 6.73 -6.96 7.19
CA LEU A 255 6.02 -8.10 7.78
C LEU A 255 6.90 -8.87 8.77
N LEU A 256 8.19 -9.06 8.47
CA LEU A 256 9.12 -9.60 9.46
C LEU A 256 9.35 -8.63 10.63
N ALA A 257 9.44 -7.33 10.35
CA ALA A 257 9.51 -6.30 11.37
C ALA A 257 8.21 -6.22 12.19
N MET A 258 7.03 -6.25 11.56
CA MET A 258 5.75 -6.29 12.26
C MET A 258 5.54 -7.58 13.05
N HIS A 259 5.95 -8.73 12.54
CA HIS A 259 5.84 -10.00 13.28
C HIS A 259 6.78 -10.03 14.49
N HIS A 260 7.98 -9.47 14.39
CA HIS A 260 8.90 -9.30 15.51
C HIS A 260 8.54 -8.12 16.42
N MET A 261 7.93 -7.07 15.88
CA MET A 261 7.39 -5.96 16.67
C MET A 261 6.22 -6.41 17.56
N GLN A 262 5.44 -7.41 17.15
CA GLN A 262 4.38 -8.02 17.99
C GLN A 262 4.93 -8.84 19.16
N THR A 263 6.18 -9.24 19.13
CA THR A 263 6.82 -10.08 20.17
C THR A 263 7.85 -9.34 21.02
N SER A 264 8.23 -8.10 20.67
CA SER A 264 9.22 -7.32 21.40
C SER A 264 8.63 -6.06 22.03
N GLU A 265 9.24 -5.61 23.13
CA GLU A 265 8.88 -4.36 23.83
C GLU A 265 8.91 -3.13 22.92
N PHE A 266 9.57 -3.22 21.75
CA PHE A 266 9.71 -2.15 20.75
C PHE A 266 8.52 -2.05 19.76
N ALA A 267 7.61 -3.04 19.71
CA ALA A 267 6.37 -2.94 18.91
C ALA A 267 5.50 -1.74 19.29
N ASN A 268 5.71 -1.21 20.49
CA ASN A 268 4.99 -0.06 20.99
C ASN A 268 5.54 1.29 20.50
N VAL A 269 6.72 1.33 19.86
CA VAL A 269 7.30 2.58 19.34
C VAL A 269 6.56 3.03 18.07
N GLY A 270 6.16 2.10 17.20
CA GLY A 270 5.37 2.40 16.01
C GLY A 270 3.87 2.65 16.27
N ALA A 271 3.32 2.01 17.30
CA ALA A 271 1.88 2.13 17.63
C ALA A 271 1.56 3.27 18.62
N GLY A 272 2.54 4.07 19.02
CA GLY A 272 2.38 5.12 20.02
C GLY A 272 3.23 6.36 19.76
N VAL A 273 3.66 6.57 18.53
CA VAL A 273 4.45 7.76 18.15
C VAL A 273 3.51 8.87 17.62
N GLY A 274 2.32 8.98 18.17
CA GLY A 274 1.60 10.23 18.18
C GLY A 274 2.27 11.09 19.22
N GLY A 275 2.90 12.16 18.82
CA GLY A 275 3.57 13.23 19.55
C GLY A 275 3.78 13.15 21.08
N GLY A 276 4.78 13.82 21.58
CA GLY A 276 4.95 14.06 23.01
C GLY A 276 5.86 13.12 23.79
N PHE A 277 6.84 12.47 23.14
CA PHE A 277 7.96 11.88 23.86
C PHE A 277 9.09 12.90 24.02
N GLU A 278 9.44 13.23 25.25
CA GLU A 278 10.56 14.14 25.55
C GLU A 278 11.89 13.40 25.72
N ASN A 279 11.85 12.12 26.06
CA ASN A 279 13.06 11.32 26.23
C ASN A 279 12.83 9.81 26.00
N THR A 280 13.92 9.05 25.85
CA THR A 280 13.92 7.62 25.56
C THR A 280 13.37 6.74 26.66
N LYS A 281 13.32 7.21 27.91
CA LYS A 281 12.76 6.46 29.06
C LYS A 281 11.26 6.26 28.92
N GLU A 282 10.58 7.15 28.20
CA GLU A 282 9.14 7.04 27.90
C GLU A 282 8.81 5.89 26.93
N LEU A 283 9.80 5.35 26.26
CA LEU A 283 9.64 4.20 25.40
C LEU A 283 9.42 2.89 26.19
N LYS A 284 9.78 2.87 27.48
CA LYS A 284 9.61 1.69 28.34
C LYS A 284 8.15 1.52 28.77
N VAL A 285 7.59 0.35 28.48
CA VAL A 285 6.24 -0.05 28.91
C VAL A 285 6.37 -1.02 30.06
N MET A 286 5.72 -0.73 31.19
CA MET A 286 5.63 -1.62 32.35
C MET A 286 4.41 -2.51 32.24
N ASN A 287 4.49 -3.72 32.79
CA ASN A 287 3.33 -4.57 33.00
C ASN A 287 2.58 -4.19 34.30
N TYR A 288 1.38 -4.74 34.49
CA TYR A 288 0.53 -4.43 35.64
C TYR A 288 1.24 -4.63 36.99
N LYS A 289 1.88 -5.80 37.19
CA LYS A 289 2.57 -6.13 38.46
C LYS A 289 3.73 -5.20 38.74
N GLU A 290 4.52 -4.89 37.73
CA GLU A 290 5.65 -3.98 37.82
C GLU A 290 5.20 -2.56 38.21
N ALA A 291 4.13 -2.06 37.60
CA ALA A 291 3.58 -0.73 37.87
C ALA A 291 2.97 -0.65 39.28
N ILE A 292 2.12 -1.61 39.66
CA ILE A 292 1.43 -1.57 40.96
C ILE A 292 2.35 -1.78 42.12
N ASN A 293 3.38 -2.61 41.97
CA ASN A 293 4.37 -2.87 43.05
C ASN A 293 5.52 -1.85 43.05
N GLY A 294 5.54 -0.92 42.10
CA GLY A 294 6.54 0.13 42.01
C GLY A 294 6.27 1.33 42.93
N PRO A 295 7.15 2.33 42.91
CA PRO A 295 7.06 3.54 43.76
C PRO A 295 5.75 4.34 43.56
N ASP A 296 5.20 4.32 42.35
CA ASP A 296 3.95 5.03 41.98
C ASP A 296 2.72 4.14 42.10
N GLY A 297 2.76 3.00 42.79
CA GLY A 297 1.72 1.97 42.83
C GLY A 297 0.31 2.50 43.13
N VAL A 298 0.17 3.40 44.11
CA VAL A 298 -1.13 4.04 44.47
C VAL A 298 -1.66 4.87 43.28
N ARG A 299 -0.80 5.62 42.61
CA ARG A 299 -1.18 6.43 41.43
C ARG A 299 -1.59 5.54 40.26
N TRP A 300 -0.90 4.39 40.10
CA TRP A 300 -1.27 3.41 39.09
C TRP A 300 -2.62 2.74 39.37
N GLN A 301 -2.96 2.47 40.64
CA GLN A 301 -4.29 1.98 41.01
C GLN A 301 -5.39 2.97 40.65
N ALA A 302 -5.15 4.27 40.84
CA ALA A 302 -6.08 5.31 40.43
C ALA A 302 -6.24 5.34 38.89
N GLU A 303 -5.15 5.17 38.14
CA GLU A 303 -5.20 5.12 36.68
C GLU A 303 -5.93 3.88 36.14
N VAL A 304 -5.80 2.73 36.81
CA VAL A 304 -6.57 1.53 36.51
C VAL A 304 -8.08 1.75 36.73
N GLU A 305 -8.43 2.45 37.82
CA GLU A 305 -9.83 2.82 38.10
C GLU A 305 -10.36 3.80 37.04
N ASN A 306 -9.57 4.78 36.62
CA ASN A 306 -9.93 5.74 35.56
C ASN A 306 -10.24 5.03 34.25
N GLU A 307 -9.44 4.02 33.88
CA GLU A 307 -9.67 3.23 32.66
C GLU A 307 -10.95 2.38 32.78
N TYR A 308 -11.24 1.81 33.96
CA TYR A 308 -12.51 1.13 34.22
C TYR A 308 -13.70 2.07 34.02
N GLN A 309 -13.68 3.24 34.66
CA GLN A 309 -14.76 4.22 34.54
C GLN A 309 -14.96 4.69 33.09
N ARG A 310 -13.87 4.85 32.34
CA ARG A 310 -13.92 5.19 30.89
C ARG A 310 -14.60 4.09 30.08
N MET A 311 -14.33 2.83 30.37
CA MET A 311 -14.99 1.71 29.69
C MET A 311 -16.49 1.63 30.02
N VAL A 312 -16.87 1.90 31.28
CA VAL A 312 -18.28 1.96 31.72
C VAL A 312 -19.00 3.11 31.04
N ALA A 313 -18.43 4.32 31.06
CA ALA A 313 -19.00 5.51 30.44
C ALA A 313 -19.25 5.31 28.92
N ASN A 314 -18.31 4.64 28.23
CA ASN A 314 -18.44 4.31 26.81
C ASN A 314 -19.30 3.08 26.52
N LYS A 315 -19.85 2.42 27.56
CA LYS A 315 -20.65 1.17 27.40
C LYS A 315 -19.93 0.09 26.60
N VAL A 316 -18.65 -0.12 26.90
CA VAL A 316 -17.79 -1.00 26.13
C VAL A 316 -18.13 -2.48 26.28
N PHE A 317 -18.75 -2.86 27.41
CA PHE A 317 -19.06 -4.25 27.71
C PHE A 317 -20.38 -4.42 28.47
N GLU A 318 -20.92 -5.63 28.43
CA GLU A 318 -21.95 -6.16 29.29
C GLU A 318 -21.36 -7.28 30.15
N VAL A 319 -21.90 -7.47 31.36
CA VAL A 319 -21.49 -8.53 32.26
C VAL A 319 -22.33 -9.77 32.03
N VAL A 320 -21.71 -10.92 31.78
CA VAL A 320 -22.36 -12.21 31.63
C VAL A 320 -21.72 -13.23 32.57
N LEU A 321 -22.43 -14.22 33.02
CA LEU A 321 -21.87 -15.26 33.85
C LEU A 321 -21.30 -16.38 32.99
N ARG A 322 -20.15 -16.91 33.36
CA ARG A 322 -19.47 -17.96 32.59
C ARG A 322 -20.33 -19.20 32.45
N LYS A 323 -21.19 -19.51 33.44
CA LYS A 323 -22.11 -20.65 33.42
C LYS A 323 -23.18 -20.54 32.33
N ASP A 324 -23.51 -19.29 31.90
CA ASP A 324 -24.56 -19.03 30.92
C ASP A 324 -23.99 -19.06 29.47
N LEU A 325 -22.68 -19.20 29.33
CA LEU A 325 -22.04 -19.28 28.01
C LEU A 325 -22.13 -20.70 27.44
N GLN A 326 -22.29 -20.81 26.14
CA GLN A 326 -22.24 -22.08 25.42
C GLN A 326 -20.93 -22.82 25.67
N ALA A 327 -20.97 -24.13 25.78
CA ALA A 327 -19.78 -24.96 25.92
C ALA A 327 -18.85 -24.75 24.71
N GLY A 328 -17.55 -24.49 25.00
CA GLY A 328 -16.56 -24.21 23.96
C GLY A 328 -16.42 -22.75 23.58
N THR A 329 -17.22 -21.83 24.16
CA THR A 329 -17.06 -20.38 23.95
C THR A 329 -15.64 -19.94 24.30
N LYS A 330 -14.92 -19.34 23.34
CA LYS A 330 -13.57 -18.85 23.55
C LYS A 330 -13.58 -17.50 24.25
N ILE A 331 -12.94 -17.44 25.41
CA ILE A 331 -12.80 -16.23 26.21
C ILE A 331 -11.37 -15.76 26.11
N ILE A 332 -11.16 -14.55 25.57
CA ILE A 332 -9.82 -13.93 25.48
C ILE A 332 -9.44 -13.28 26.80
N ASP A 333 -8.15 -13.05 27.02
CA ASP A 333 -7.64 -12.30 28.17
C ASP A 333 -7.10 -10.94 27.72
N SER A 334 -6.70 -10.14 28.70
CA SER A 334 -6.15 -8.80 28.52
C SER A 334 -4.74 -8.67 29.05
N VAL A 335 -4.08 -7.57 28.72
CA VAL A 335 -2.77 -7.19 29.24
C VAL A 335 -2.73 -5.66 29.42
N TRP A 336 -2.12 -5.21 30.49
CA TRP A 336 -1.89 -3.79 30.72
C TRP A 336 -0.61 -3.31 30.04
N ALA A 337 -0.69 -2.17 29.40
CA ALA A 337 0.43 -1.36 28.94
C ALA A 337 0.49 -0.08 29.78
N MET A 338 1.44 -0.02 30.70
CA MET A 338 1.59 1.06 31.66
C MET A 338 2.78 1.92 31.28
N LYS A 339 2.54 3.20 30.90
CA LYS A 339 3.60 4.16 30.50
C LYS A 339 3.62 5.37 31.44
N LYS A 340 4.81 5.77 31.83
CA LYS A 340 5.04 7.03 32.58
C LYS A 340 5.69 8.03 31.64
N LYS A 341 5.02 9.15 31.38
CA LYS A 341 5.56 10.24 30.56
C LYS A 341 6.63 11.03 31.36
N SER A 342 7.50 11.76 30.67
CA SER A 342 8.55 12.61 31.27
C SER A 342 7.98 13.68 32.20
N ASN A 343 6.81 14.24 31.87
CA ASN A 343 6.07 15.18 32.73
C ASN A 343 5.46 14.52 33.97
N GLY A 344 5.70 13.23 34.23
CA GLY A 344 5.19 12.50 35.37
C GLY A 344 3.74 11.99 35.22
N THR A 345 3.09 12.23 34.07
CA THR A 345 1.76 11.71 33.77
C THR A 345 1.82 10.20 33.60
N LEU A 346 0.92 9.49 34.27
CA LEU A 346 0.77 8.05 34.12
C LEU A 346 -0.29 7.77 33.05
N ARG A 347 -0.04 6.78 32.22
CA ARG A 347 -0.98 6.32 31.18
C ARG A 347 -1.11 4.81 31.21
N GLY A 348 -2.23 4.30 31.73
CA GLY A 348 -2.58 2.89 31.72
C GLY A 348 -3.54 2.59 30.58
N ARG A 349 -3.19 1.64 29.70
CA ARG A 349 -4.10 1.13 28.67
C ARG A 349 -4.32 -0.36 28.87
N MET A 350 -5.58 -0.76 28.95
CA MET A 350 -5.96 -2.16 29.00
C MET A 350 -6.15 -2.68 27.58
N ASN A 351 -5.31 -3.59 27.16
CA ASN A 351 -5.29 -4.17 25.81
C ASN A 351 -5.86 -5.59 25.81
N ALA A 352 -6.82 -5.87 24.97
CA ALA A 352 -7.23 -7.23 24.69
C ALA A 352 -6.12 -7.99 23.94
N ARG A 353 -5.94 -9.28 24.21
CA ARG A 353 -4.97 -10.12 23.50
C ARG A 353 -5.54 -10.58 22.15
N GLY A 354 -5.57 -9.67 21.16
CA GLY A 354 -6.13 -9.89 19.84
C GLY A 354 -5.53 -11.08 19.08
N PHE A 355 -4.27 -11.46 19.38
CA PHE A 355 -3.68 -12.67 18.79
C PHE A 355 -4.40 -13.97 19.19
N LYS A 356 -5.22 -13.94 20.28
CA LYS A 356 -6.09 -15.04 20.69
C LYS A 356 -7.44 -15.05 20.01
N GLN A 357 -7.79 -14.02 19.25
CA GLN A 357 -9.01 -14.01 18.47
C GLN A 357 -8.97 -15.09 17.38
N VAL A 358 -10.12 -15.68 17.11
CA VAL A 358 -10.31 -16.72 16.10
C VAL A 358 -11.05 -16.11 14.92
N GLU A 359 -10.48 -16.23 13.73
CA GLU A 359 -11.09 -15.79 12.48
C GLU A 359 -12.39 -16.55 12.21
N GLY A 360 -13.42 -15.85 11.78
CA GLY A 360 -14.76 -16.40 11.53
C GLY A 360 -15.62 -16.60 12.80
N GLN A 361 -15.10 -16.23 13.99
CA GLN A 361 -15.85 -16.19 15.26
C GLN A 361 -15.81 -14.82 15.93
N HIS A 362 -14.60 -14.24 16.01
CA HIS A 362 -14.35 -12.98 16.71
C HIS A 362 -14.07 -11.81 15.77
N PHE A 363 -13.77 -12.08 14.51
CA PHE A 363 -13.52 -11.10 13.46
C PHE A 363 -13.54 -11.79 12.10
N ASP A 364 -13.83 -11.03 11.06
CA ASP A 364 -13.57 -11.41 9.67
C ASP A 364 -12.17 -10.90 9.28
N GLY A 365 -11.26 -11.81 8.89
CA GLY A 365 -9.91 -11.47 8.47
C GLY A 365 -9.84 -10.52 7.27
N THR A 366 -10.95 -10.38 6.55
CA THR A 366 -11.07 -9.50 5.39
C THR A 366 -11.34 -8.02 5.78
N THR A 367 -11.79 -7.76 7.02
CA THR A 367 -12.24 -6.44 7.48
C THR A 367 -11.34 -5.78 8.53
N ILE A 368 -10.21 -6.38 8.90
CA ILE A 368 -9.35 -5.88 9.98
C ILE A 368 -8.40 -4.74 9.57
N SER A 369 -8.10 -4.60 8.28
CA SER A 369 -7.14 -3.59 7.83
C SER A 369 -7.73 -2.18 7.94
N SER A 370 -7.06 -1.30 8.67
CA SER A 370 -7.41 0.11 8.78
C SER A 370 -6.45 0.95 7.96
N PRO A 371 -6.94 1.90 7.15
CA PRO A 371 -6.07 2.86 6.51
C PRO A 371 -5.45 3.81 7.54
N VAL A 372 -4.28 4.34 7.21
CA VAL A 372 -3.64 5.48 7.87
C VAL A 372 -3.20 6.47 6.80
N THR A 373 -3.08 7.75 7.14
CA THR A 373 -2.64 8.78 6.19
C THR A 373 -1.27 8.41 5.60
N ASN A 374 -1.15 8.46 4.30
CA ASN A 374 0.12 8.23 3.62
C ASN A 374 1.12 9.35 3.97
N SER A 375 2.39 9.00 4.15
CA SER A 375 3.44 9.99 4.44
C SER A 375 3.60 11.04 3.33
N ALA A 376 3.32 10.68 2.08
CA ALA A 376 3.28 11.63 0.98
C ALA A 376 2.12 12.61 1.11
N THR A 377 0.93 12.13 1.50
CA THR A 377 -0.24 12.98 1.76
C THR A 377 0.07 14.01 2.85
N ILE A 378 0.74 13.60 3.92
CA ILE A 378 1.19 14.54 4.98
C ILE A 378 2.06 15.64 4.38
N ARG A 379 3.07 15.27 3.58
CA ARG A 379 3.98 16.25 2.94
C ARG A 379 3.26 17.14 1.95
N ILE A 380 2.33 16.61 1.14
CA ILE A 380 1.51 17.38 0.20
C ILE A 380 0.67 18.43 0.95
N VAL A 381 -0.08 18.00 1.97
CA VAL A 381 -0.95 18.89 2.77
C VAL A 381 -0.13 19.99 3.46
N LEU A 382 1.04 19.66 4.02
CA LEU A 382 1.91 20.63 4.64
C LEU A 382 2.59 21.55 3.63
N THR A 383 2.88 21.08 2.42
CA THR A 383 3.34 21.96 1.32
C THR A 383 2.25 22.96 0.95
N LEU A 384 0.99 22.52 0.81
CA LEU A 384 -0.15 23.41 0.56
C LEU A 384 -0.35 24.42 1.70
N MET A 385 -0.19 23.97 2.95
CA MET A 385 -0.24 24.83 4.14
C MET A 385 0.78 25.97 4.05
N ILE A 386 2.04 25.65 3.71
CA ILE A 386 3.12 26.63 3.58
C ILE A 386 2.83 27.61 2.45
N MET A 387 2.43 27.10 1.27
CA MET A 387 2.13 27.91 0.08
C MET A 387 1.02 28.94 0.34
N ALA A 388 -0.03 28.53 1.05
CA ALA A 388 -1.21 29.36 1.32
C ALA A 388 -1.15 30.10 2.67
N ASN A 389 -0.02 30.04 3.37
CA ASN A 389 0.15 30.62 4.73
C ASN A 389 -0.99 30.24 5.68
N MET A 390 -1.37 28.95 5.66
CA MET A 390 -2.37 28.36 6.55
C MET A 390 -1.71 27.94 7.87
N LEU A 391 -2.52 27.67 8.88
CA LEU A 391 -2.11 27.07 10.14
C LEU A 391 -2.40 25.58 10.14
N ALA A 392 -1.73 24.86 11.02
CA ALA A 392 -2.03 23.46 11.31
C ALA A 392 -2.14 23.26 12.82
N HIS A 393 -3.15 22.55 13.26
CA HIS A 393 -3.37 22.17 14.66
C HIS A 393 -3.62 20.68 14.77
N VAL A 394 -3.30 20.11 15.93
CA VAL A 394 -3.51 18.70 16.23
C VAL A 394 -4.59 18.54 17.29
N VAL A 395 -5.46 17.56 17.10
CA VAL A 395 -6.49 17.15 18.04
C VAL A 395 -6.38 15.64 18.25
N ASP A 396 -6.20 15.20 19.48
CA ASP A 396 -6.16 13.78 19.90
C ASP A 396 -7.55 13.31 20.32
N VAL A 397 -8.05 12.21 19.75
CA VAL A 397 -9.32 11.60 20.13
C VAL A 397 -9.07 10.63 21.28
N LYS A 398 -9.55 10.98 22.49
CA LYS A 398 -9.37 10.15 23.68
C LYS A 398 -10.12 8.83 23.57
N GLY A 399 -9.39 7.74 23.82
CA GLY A 399 -10.00 6.41 23.78
C GLY A 399 -10.57 6.01 22.42
N ALA A 400 -9.95 6.46 21.33
CA ALA A 400 -10.43 6.29 19.96
C ALA A 400 -11.05 4.90 19.68
N PHE A 401 -10.37 3.82 20.05
CA PHE A 401 -10.89 2.47 19.81
C PHE A 401 -12.17 2.12 20.60
N LEU A 402 -12.44 2.81 21.72
CA LEU A 402 -13.65 2.61 22.51
C LEU A 402 -14.92 3.19 21.83
N HIS A 403 -14.73 3.97 20.76
CA HIS A 403 -15.82 4.46 19.92
C HIS A 403 -16.16 3.49 18.78
N GLY A 404 -15.25 2.53 18.47
CA GLY A 404 -15.44 1.58 17.39
C GLY A 404 -16.48 0.50 17.73
N GLU A 405 -17.46 0.32 16.85
CA GLU A 405 -18.50 -0.71 16.95
C GLU A 405 -18.09 -1.97 16.20
N PHE A 406 -18.55 -3.15 16.68
CA PHE A 406 -18.37 -4.41 16.00
C PHE A 406 -19.27 -4.52 14.77
N GLU A 407 -18.87 -5.33 13.81
CA GLU A 407 -19.71 -5.75 12.70
C GLU A 407 -20.73 -6.82 13.15
N ASP A 408 -21.80 -6.97 12.38
CA ASP A 408 -22.84 -7.96 12.66
C ASP A 408 -22.25 -9.37 12.71
N GLY A 409 -22.53 -10.07 13.82
CA GLY A 409 -22.06 -11.44 14.06
C GLY A 409 -20.70 -11.53 14.77
N GLU A 410 -19.99 -10.44 15.03
CA GLU A 410 -18.79 -10.44 15.85
C GLU A 410 -19.13 -10.46 17.34
N ILE A 411 -18.79 -11.55 18.02
CA ILE A 411 -19.06 -11.73 19.44
C ILE A 411 -17.75 -12.04 20.17
N ILE A 412 -17.36 -11.18 21.10
CA ILE A 412 -16.11 -11.34 21.85
C ILE A 412 -16.39 -11.38 23.35
N HIS A 413 -15.97 -12.45 23.97
CA HIS A 413 -15.95 -12.61 25.43
C HIS A 413 -14.54 -12.43 25.97
N MET A 414 -14.40 -11.64 27.04
CA MET A 414 -13.10 -11.35 27.65
C MET A 414 -13.15 -11.64 29.16
N LYS A 415 -12.06 -12.19 29.69
CA LYS A 415 -11.89 -12.33 31.14
C LYS A 415 -11.85 -10.98 31.82
N ILE A 416 -12.31 -10.92 33.07
CA ILE A 416 -12.15 -9.73 33.89
C ILE A 416 -10.66 -9.35 33.93
N PRO A 417 -10.29 -8.09 33.55
CA PRO A 417 -8.93 -7.61 33.61
C PRO A 417 -8.39 -7.53 35.03
N GLN A 418 -7.09 -7.70 35.19
CA GLN A 418 -6.43 -7.51 36.48
C GLN A 418 -6.70 -6.11 37.04
N GLY A 419 -7.12 -6.01 38.29
CA GLY A 419 -7.47 -4.75 38.95
C GLY A 419 -8.94 -4.34 38.83
N PHE A 420 -9.73 -5.05 38.00
CA PHE A 420 -11.18 -4.81 37.88
C PHE A 420 -12.01 -5.81 38.71
N GLU A 421 -11.40 -6.82 39.30
CA GLU A 421 -12.08 -7.91 40.00
C GLU A 421 -13.09 -7.45 41.06
N LYS A 422 -12.77 -6.33 41.76
CA LYS A 422 -13.62 -5.74 42.81
C LYS A 422 -14.99 -5.24 42.32
N HIS A 423 -15.15 -5.01 41.03
CA HIS A 423 -16.36 -4.48 40.41
C HIS A 423 -17.33 -5.56 39.93
N PHE A 424 -16.94 -6.82 39.96
CA PHE A 424 -17.70 -7.91 39.34
C PHE A 424 -17.92 -9.11 40.28
N PRO A 425 -19.08 -9.77 40.22
CA PRO A 425 -19.32 -11.03 40.91
C PRO A 425 -18.34 -12.11 40.42
N GLU A 426 -18.05 -13.09 41.30
CA GLU A 426 -17.22 -14.23 40.92
C GLU A 426 -17.85 -15.00 39.75
N GLY A 427 -17.02 -15.45 38.82
CA GLY A 427 -17.44 -16.16 37.60
C GLY A 427 -17.99 -15.25 36.49
N SER A 428 -17.86 -13.93 36.62
CA SER A 428 -18.21 -12.96 35.56
C SER A 428 -17.24 -13.00 34.38
N VAL A 429 -17.77 -12.70 33.22
CA VAL A 429 -17.06 -12.53 31.94
C VAL A 429 -17.62 -11.27 31.27
N LEU A 430 -16.80 -10.52 30.60
CA LEU A 430 -17.21 -9.35 29.83
C LEU A 430 -17.58 -9.75 28.40
N LEU A 431 -18.83 -9.48 28.00
CA LEU A 431 -19.26 -9.50 26.60
C LEU A 431 -18.97 -8.11 26.02
N LEU A 432 -18.02 -8.01 25.12
CA LEU A 432 -17.65 -6.73 24.52
C LEU A 432 -18.71 -6.28 23.55
N LYS A 433 -19.12 -5.00 23.67
CA LYS A 433 -20.09 -4.31 22.77
C LYS A 433 -19.41 -3.33 21.85
N LYS A 434 -18.22 -2.88 22.21
CA LYS A 434 -17.37 -2.00 21.43
C LYS A 434 -15.93 -2.52 21.40
N CYS A 435 -15.17 -2.04 20.44
CA CYS A 435 -13.78 -2.40 20.29
C CYS A 435 -12.91 -1.91 21.45
N LEU A 436 -11.82 -2.63 21.67
CA LEU A 436 -10.79 -2.30 22.66
C LEU A 436 -9.41 -2.24 22.00
N TYR A 437 -8.48 -1.55 22.66
CA TYR A 437 -7.06 -1.65 22.32
C TYR A 437 -6.62 -3.11 22.22
N GLY A 438 -5.85 -3.41 21.17
CA GLY A 438 -5.30 -4.76 20.95
C GLY A 438 -6.22 -5.72 20.18
N LEU A 439 -7.50 -5.42 19.95
CA LEU A 439 -8.33 -6.19 19.03
C LEU A 439 -7.93 -5.89 17.59
N LYS A 440 -7.99 -6.92 16.74
CA LYS A 440 -7.53 -6.84 15.34
C LYS A 440 -8.33 -5.84 14.50
N GLN A 441 -9.64 -5.74 14.72
CA GLN A 441 -10.56 -4.86 13.99
C GLN A 441 -10.70 -3.46 14.61
N ALA A 442 -10.12 -3.19 15.79
CA ALA A 442 -10.38 -1.95 16.53
C ALA A 442 -10.05 -0.67 15.74
N ALA A 443 -8.90 -0.67 15.06
CA ALA A 443 -8.49 0.48 14.26
C ALA A 443 -9.46 0.75 13.09
N LYS A 444 -9.93 -0.31 12.41
CA LYS A 444 -10.91 -0.20 11.32
C LYS A 444 -12.26 0.28 11.80
N ALA A 445 -12.72 -0.25 12.94
CA ALA A 445 -13.98 0.15 13.55
C ALA A 445 -13.98 1.64 13.93
N PHE A 446 -12.87 2.13 14.51
CA PHE A 446 -12.74 3.56 14.80
C PHE A 446 -12.68 4.42 13.53
N TRP A 447 -11.92 4.00 12.52
CA TRP A 447 -11.84 4.73 11.24
C TRP A 447 -13.22 4.91 10.60
N ARG A 448 -14.12 3.91 10.68
CA ARG A 448 -15.50 4.04 10.19
C ARG A 448 -16.30 5.10 10.98
N GLN A 449 -16.14 5.13 12.31
CA GLN A 449 -16.77 6.16 13.14
C GLN A 449 -16.27 7.55 12.80
N LEU A 450 -14.94 7.68 12.63
CA LEU A 450 -14.34 8.95 12.23
C LEU A 450 -14.84 9.42 10.85
N LEU A 451 -14.99 8.48 9.90
CA LEU A 451 -15.54 8.79 8.58
C LEU A 451 -16.98 9.29 8.65
N ARG A 452 -17.84 8.64 9.47
CA ARG A 452 -19.22 9.11 9.71
C ARG A 452 -19.24 10.51 10.34
N ALA A 453 -18.41 10.74 11.33
CA ALA A 453 -18.25 12.05 11.97
C ALA A 453 -17.76 13.12 10.99
N ALA A 454 -16.73 12.81 10.19
CA ALA A 454 -16.21 13.71 9.17
C ALA A 454 -17.29 14.11 8.15
N SER A 455 -18.09 13.14 7.69
CA SER A 455 -19.23 13.39 6.79
C SER A 455 -20.28 14.27 7.44
N ALA A 456 -20.61 14.04 8.72
CA ALA A 456 -21.56 14.86 9.48
C ALA A 456 -21.06 16.31 9.65
N MET A 457 -19.75 16.53 9.74
CA MET A 457 -19.11 17.86 9.78
C MET A 457 -18.99 18.52 8.39
N GLY A 458 -19.56 17.90 7.34
CA GLY A 458 -19.53 18.41 5.96
C GLY A 458 -18.19 18.23 5.25
N LEU A 459 -17.29 17.42 5.79
CA LEU A 459 -16.04 17.07 5.13
C LEU A 459 -16.29 15.99 4.08
N LYS A 460 -15.61 16.12 2.93
CA LYS A 460 -15.52 15.10 1.90
C LYS A 460 -14.22 14.33 2.08
N ARG A 461 -14.25 13.01 1.91
CA ARG A 461 -13.06 12.20 1.90
C ARG A 461 -12.37 12.28 0.54
N SER A 462 -11.06 12.33 0.51
CA SER A 462 -10.28 12.22 -0.72
C SER A 462 -10.49 10.83 -1.36
N THR A 463 -10.60 10.79 -2.67
CA THR A 463 -10.63 9.54 -3.45
C THR A 463 -9.26 8.88 -3.53
N ALA A 464 -8.20 9.62 -3.22
CA ALA A 464 -6.81 9.18 -3.34
C ALA A 464 -6.21 8.70 -2.02
N ASP A 465 -6.61 9.28 -0.88
CA ASP A 465 -6.17 8.84 0.45
C ASP A 465 -7.38 8.79 1.39
N PRO A 466 -7.75 7.61 1.91
CA PRO A 466 -8.95 7.44 2.74
C PRO A 466 -8.88 8.13 4.10
N CYS A 467 -7.71 8.62 4.50
CA CYS A 467 -7.49 9.35 5.75
C CYS A 467 -7.28 10.86 5.56
N LEU A 468 -7.49 11.35 4.32
CA LEU A 468 -7.52 12.77 4.01
C LEU A 468 -8.98 13.21 3.80
N TYR A 469 -9.42 14.17 4.61
CA TYR A 469 -10.73 14.78 4.54
C TYR A 469 -10.60 16.26 4.23
N PHE A 470 -11.54 16.85 3.50
CA PHE A 470 -11.49 18.25 3.13
C PHE A 470 -12.87 18.88 2.95
N LYS A 471 -12.96 20.18 3.13
CA LYS A 471 -14.13 21.00 2.74
C LYS A 471 -13.66 22.37 2.23
N TRP A 472 -14.48 22.99 1.40
CA TRP A 472 -14.28 24.35 0.95
C TRP A 472 -15.24 25.28 1.70
N VAL A 473 -14.70 26.23 2.45
CA VAL A 473 -15.47 27.22 3.23
C VAL A 473 -15.14 28.60 2.66
N ASN A 474 -16.16 29.29 2.13
CA ASN A 474 -15.99 30.62 1.54
C ASN A 474 -14.83 30.69 0.53
N GLY A 475 -14.68 29.67 -0.33
CA GLY A 475 -13.60 29.59 -1.32
C GLY A 475 -12.22 29.29 -0.75
N ARG A 476 -12.08 28.93 0.53
CA ARG A 476 -10.84 28.54 1.20
C ARG A 476 -10.87 27.05 1.55
N LEU A 477 -9.78 26.36 1.29
CA LEU A 477 -9.63 24.93 1.59
C LEU A 477 -9.36 24.70 3.07
N VAL A 478 -10.08 23.75 3.65
CA VAL A 478 -9.83 23.21 4.99
C VAL A 478 -9.59 21.71 4.84
N MET A 479 -8.52 21.20 5.41
CA MET A 479 -8.11 19.81 5.32
C MET A 479 -7.97 19.21 6.72
N MET A 480 -8.31 17.92 6.85
CA MET A 480 -8.07 17.13 8.06
C MET A 480 -7.41 15.81 7.64
N MET A 481 -6.30 15.48 8.26
CA MET A 481 -5.61 14.20 8.12
C MET A 481 -5.78 13.40 9.40
N SER A 482 -6.09 12.11 9.32
CA SER A 482 -6.21 11.25 10.50
C SER A 482 -5.11 10.21 10.55
N TRP A 483 -4.40 10.15 11.67
CA TRP A 483 -3.46 9.10 12.02
C TRP A 483 -3.98 8.37 13.25
N ILE A 484 -4.97 7.49 13.05
CA ILE A 484 -5.74 6.82 14.11
C ILE A 484 -6.43 7.86 14.99
N ASP A 485 -5.90 8.11 16.21
CA ASP A 485 -6.37 9.04 17.23
C ASP A 485 -5.91 10.50 17.00
N ASP A 486 -4.76 10.70 16.34
CA ASP A 486 -4.21 12.02 16.05
C ASP A 486 -4.79 12.60 14.76
N ASN A 487 -5.52 13.71 14.87
CA ASN A 487 -6.11 14.42 13.73
C ASN A 487 -5.41 15.76 13.51
N ALA A 488 -4.75 15.93 12.38
CA ALA A 488 -4.15 17.20 11.99
C ALA A 488 -5.12 18.00 11.12
N ILE A 489 -5.50 19.18 11.58
CA ILE A 489 -6.42 20.10 10.90
C ILE A 489 -5.63 21.25 10.33
N VAL A 490 -5.76 21.51 9.03
CA VAL A 490 -5.03 22.52 8.28
C VAL A 490 -6.00 23.47 7.58
N GLY A 491 -5.80 24.78 7.76
CA GLY A 491 -6.67 25.79 7.16
C GLY A 491 -6.42 27.19 7.71
N GLN A 492 -7.36 28.11 7.46
CA GLN A 492 -7.37 29.40 8.13
C GLN A 492 -7.80 29.24 9.59
N GLU A 493 -7.33 30.08 10.50
CA GLU A 493 -7.53 29.94 11.93
C GLU A 493 -9.00 29.80 12.33
N SER A 494 -9.87 30.65 11.78
CA SER A 494 -11.33 30.58 12.04
C SER A 494 -11.94 29.23 11.68
N ASN A 495 -11.54 28.66 10.52
CA ASN A 495 -12.04 27.38 10.05
C ASN A 495 -11.50 26.21 10.89
N ILE A 496 -10.26 26.34 11.40
CA ILE A 496 -9.68 25.33 12.31
C ILE A 496 -10.46 25.32 13.63
N ILE A 497 -10.73 26.50 14.19
CA ILE A 497 -11.50 26.62 15.44
C ILE A 497 -12.90 26.02 15.31
N GLU A 498 -13.59 26.29 14.19
CA GLU A 498 -14.92 25.73 13.92
C GLU A 498 -14.84 24.20 13.81
N LEU A 499 -13.90 23.67 13.00
CA LEU A 499 -13.78 22.22 12.79
C LEU A 499 -13.36 21.48 14.07
N LYS A 500 -12.50 22.07 14.92
CA LYS A 500 -12.18 21.54 16.23
C LYS A 500 -13.42 21.40 17.10
N LYS A 501 -14.26 22.45 17.14
CA LYS A 501 -15.51 22.45 17.89
C LYS A 501 -16.45 21.34 17.40
N ASP A 502 -16.58 21.21 16.08
CA ASP A 502 -17.38 20.15 15.47
C ASP A 502 -16.88 18.76 15.85
N LEU A 503 -15.56 18.54 15.80
CA LEU A 503 -14.93 17.26 16.16
C LEU A 503 -15.12 16.93 17.65
N MET A 504 -14.99 17.95 18.54
CA MET A 504 -15.21 17.81 19.98
C MET A 504 -16.68 17.54 20.33
N ASN A 505 -17.61 17.91 19.47
CA ASN A 505 -19.04 17.53 19.63
C ASN A 505 -19.29 16.06 19.27
N GLN A 506 -18.43 15.45 18.46
CA GLN A 506 -18.55 14.05 18.06
C GLN A 506 -17.78 13.09 18.98
N PHE A 507 -16.64 13.53 19.51
CA PHE A 507 -15.73 12.71 20.32
C PHE A 507 -15.21 13.50 21.52
N GLU A 508 -14.84 12.78 22.58
CA GLU A 508 -14.01 13.34 23.64
C GLU A 508 -12.58 13.55 23.07
N CYS A 509 -12.18 14.82 22.92
CA CYS A 509 -10.90 15.19 22.33
C CYS A 509 -10.05 16.00 23.29
N GLU A 510 -8.73 15.97 23.06
CA GLU A 510 -7.75 16.88 23.61
C GLU A 510 -7.24 17.80 22.50
N ASP A 511 -7.35 19.11 22.69
CA ASP A 511 -6.75 20.10 21.80
C ASP A 511 -5.28 20.23 22.11
N CYS A 512 -4.43 19.67 21.24
CA CYS A 512 -2.97 19.75 21.37
C CYS A 512 -2.39 21.09 20.87
N GLY A 513 -3.24 21.97 20.32
CA GLY A 513 -2.81 23.28 19.82
C GLY A 513 -2.10 23.24 18.45
N PRO A 514 -1.22 24.22 18.18
CA PRO A 514 -0.42 24.27 16.95
C PRO A 514 0.39 23.00 16.75
N MET A 515 0.54 22.60 15.48
CA MET A 515 1.25 21.38 15.10
C MET A 515 2.77 21.60 15.14
N ASP A 516 3.37 21.53 16.32
CA ASP A 516 4.82 21.55 16.51
C ASP A 516 5.42 20.13 16.46
N GLU A 517 4.57 19.12 16.63
CA GLU A 517 4.92 17.69 16.49
C GLU A 517 3.81 16.94 15.77
N TYR A 518 4.20 16.01 14.88
CA TYR A 518 3.28 15.10 14.21
C TYR A 518 4.00 13.82 13.77
N VAL A 519 3.35 12.67 13.90
CA VAL A 519 3.88 11.32 13.57
C VAL A 519 5.32 11.08 14.09
N GLY A 520 5.61 11.54 15.31
CA GLY A 520 6.92 11.38 15.95
C GLY A 520 8.01 12.28 15.40
N CYS A 521 7.65 13.27 14.62
CA CYS A 521 8.57 14.31 14.12
C CYS A 521 8.29 15.65 14.79
N THR A 522 9.34 16.32 15.26
CA THR A 522 9.29 17.75 15.59
C THR A 522 9.28 18.55 14.27
N ILE A 523 8.42 19.55 14.17
CA ILE A 523 8.26 20.42 13.00
C ILE A 523 8.83 21.79 13.35
N GLU A 524 9.95 22.15 12.74
CA GLU A 524 10.65 23.41 12.96
C GLU A 524 10.36 24.38 11.80
N LYS A 525 9.91 25.61 12.12
CA LYS A 525 9.71 26.66 11.11
C LYS A 525 11.07 27.22 10.67
N LEU A 526 11.26 27.39 9.38
CA LEU A 526 12.46 28.00 8.80
C LEU A 526 12.27 29.49 8.56
N ASN A 527 13.36 30.27 8.58
CA ASN A 527 13.33 31.70 8.26
C ASN A 527 12.82 32.00 6.84
N THR A 528 12.87 31.02 5.92
CA THR A 528 12.33 31.09 4.58
C THR A 528 10.79 30.94 4.50
N GLY A 529 10.15 30.64 5.62
CA GLY A 529 8.72 30.30 5.70
C GLY A 529 8.41 28.81 5.48
N GLY A 530 9.41 27.99 5.09
CA GLY A 530 9.30 26.54 5.02
C GLY A 530 9.30 25.87 6.39
N ILE A 531 9.25 24.55 6.40
CA ILE A 531 9.33 23.73 7.62
C ILE A 531 10.38 22.63 7.48
N LYS A 532 10.91 22.18 8.61
CA LYS A 532 11.88 21.09 8.70
C LYS A 532 11.41 20.04 9.71
N PHE A 533 11.43 18.79 9.28
CA PHE A 533 11.09 17.64 10.12
C PHE A 533 12.33 17.06 10.79
N ARG A 534 12.27 16.84 12.09
CA ARG A 534 13.33 16.19 12.86
C ARG A 534 12.77 15.15 13.82
N GLN A 535 13.55 14.13 14.14
CA GLN A 535 13.19 13.07 15.09
C GLN A 535 14.22 13.00 16.23
N LYS A 536 14.17 14.01 17.09
CA LYS A 536 15.16 14.19 18.17
C LYS A 536 15.20 13.01 19.15
N VAL A 537 14.04 12.49 19.55
CA VAL A 537 13.94 11.37 20.50
C VAL A 537 14.47 10.07 19.88
N LEU A 538 14.16 9.82 18.61
CA LEU A 538 14.63 8.64 17.91
C LEU A 538 16.17 8.71 17.70
N LEU A 539 16.69 9.88 17.40
CA LEU A 539 18.15 10.12 17.34
C LEU A 539 18.81 9.88 18.70
N GLN A 540 18.22 10.38 19.78
CA GLN A 540 18.75 10.14 21.13
C GLN A 540 18.79 8.66 21.47
N SER A 541 17.78 7.86 21.00
CA SER A 541 17.78 6.41 21.20
C SER A 541 18.96 5.69 20.52
N TYR A 542 19.53 6.26 19.43
CA TYR A 542 20.77 5.72 18.85
C TYR A 542 21.95 5.89 19.80
N ARG A 543 22.06 7.06 20.47
CA ARG A 543 23.12 7.34 21.44
C ARG A 543 23.00 6.46 22.69
N ASP A 544 21.78 6.20 23.14
CA ASP A 544 21.51 5.45 24.37
C ASP A 544 21.65 3.93 24.21
N GLU A 545 21.34 3.42 23.03
CA GLU A 545 21.26 1.97 22.81
C GLU A 545 22.43 1.37 22.01
N PHE A 546 23.22 2.24 21.33
CA PHE A 546 24.31 1.82 20.45
C PHE A 546 25.58 2.63 20.72
N ASP A 547 26.74 1.98 20.65
CA ASP A 547 28.06 2.60 20.90
C ASP A 547 28.54 3.53 19.77
N ILE A 548 27.66 4.38 19.25
CA ILE A 548 27.97 5.24 18.10
C ILE A 548 28.88 6.44 18.46
N LEU A 549 28.86 6.87 19.73
CA LEU A 549 29.65 8.04 20.16
C LEU A 549 31.17 7.82 20.09
N LYS A 550 31.61 6.55 20.13
CA LYS A 550 33.04 6.18 20.04
C LYS A 550 33.54 6.12 18.60
N LEU A 551 32.63 6.18 17.62
CA LEU A 551 32.99 6.10 16.20
C LEU A 551 33.47 7.43 15.66
N LYS A 552 34.34 7.37 14.64
CA LYS A 552 34.75 8.57 13.88
C LYS A 552 33.56 9.17 13.14
N LYS A 553 33.70 10.45 12.79
CA LYS A 553 32.69 11.16 11.98
C LYS A 553 32.57 10.58 10.57
N PHE A 554 31.33 10.60 10.06
CA PHE A 554 31.02 10.17 8.69
C PHE A 554 30.23 11.25 7.95
N ASN A 555 30.59 11.50 6.68
CA ASN A 555 29.90 12.47 5.82
C ASN A 555 28.86 11.81 4.92
N THR A 556 28.79 10.47 4.90
CA THR A 556 27.85 9.69 4.09
C THR A 556 27.28 8.53 4.91
N PRO A 557 26.02 8.15 4.72
CA PRO A 557 25.37 7.09 5.50
C PRO A 557 25.94 5.70 5.22
N ALA A 558 26.46 5.48 4.02
CA ALA A 558 27.16 4.25 3.63
C ALA A 558 28.54 4.56 3.08
N ALA A 559 29.44 3.58 3.07
CA ALA A 559 30.75 3.75 2.47
C ALA A 559 30.62 3.85 0.94
N PRO A 560 31.29 4.81 0.29
CA PRO A 560 31.22 4.97 -1.16
C PRO A 560 31.56 3.69 -1.92
N GLY A 561 30.77 3.38 -2.96
CA GLY A 561 30.96 2.22 -3.82
C GLY A 561 30.69 0.86 -3.19
N THR A 562 30.37 0.76 -1.89
CA THR A 562 30.12 -0.52 -1.22
C THR A 562 28.71 -1.07 -1.51
N VAL A 563 28.60 -2.40 -1.49
CA VAL A 563 27.34 -3.15 -1.53
C VAL A 563 27.39 -4.21 -0.45
N LEU A 564 26.37 -4.29 0.36
CA LEU A 564 26.23 -5.35 1.35
C LEU A 564 25.79 -6.64 0.65
N ARG A 565 26.54 -7.72 0.83
CA ARG A 565 26.20 -9.04 0.28
C ARG A 565 25.38 -9.86 1.30
N LYS A 566 24.53 -10.74 0.84
CA LYS A 566 23.91 -11.74 1.74
C LYS A 566 25.00 -12.66 2.27
N PRO A 567 24.90 -13.11 3.52
CA PRO A 567 25.82 -14.09 4.07
C PRO A 567 25.81 -15.37 3.26
N ASP A 568 27.01 -15.89 2.98
CA ASP A 568 27.21 -17.18 2.35
C ASP A 568 27.17 -18.31 3.39
N GLU A 569 27.14 -19.56 2.93
CA GLU A 569 27.24 -20.73 3.80
C GLU A 569 28.63 -20.78 4.43
N GLY A 570 28.70 -20.69 5.77
CA GLY A 570 29.95 -20.61 6.53
C GLY A 570 30.34 -19.24 7.05
N ASP A 571 29.65 -18.16 6.63
CA ASP A 571 29.85 -16.84 7.24
C ASP A 571 29.39 -16.83 8.72
N GLU A 572 30.16 -16.16 9.57
CA GLU A 572 29.80 -15.97 10.98
C GLU A 572 28.64 -14.99 11.11
N LEU A 573 27.51 -15.49 11.55
CA LEU A 573 26.31 -14.69 11.77
C LEU A 573 26.36 -14.01 13.15
N LEU A 574 25.63 -12.90 13.29
CA LEU A 574 25.43 -12.24 14.57
C LEU A 574 24.81 -13.19 15.60
N THR A 575 25.19 -13.05 16.86
CA THR A 575 24.49 -13.71 17.97
C THR A 575 23.03 -13.29 18.01
N PRO A 576 22.11 -14.11 18.56
CA PRO A 576 20.69 -13.76 18.64
C PRO A 576 20.40 -12.38 19.29
N ALA A 577 21.16 -12.01 20.32
CA ALA A 577 21.04 -10.70 20.97
C ALA A 577 21.46 -9.56 20.03
N LYS A 578 22.62 -9.68 19.38
CA LYS A 578 23.08 -8.70 18.39
C LYS A 578 22.18 -8.63 17.15
N GLN A 579 21.65 -9.77 16.70
CA GLN A 579 20.67 -9.80 15.61
C GLN A 579 19.38 -9.04 15.97
N THR A 580 18.95 -9.11 17.23
CA THR A 580 17.80 -8.34 17.74
C THR A 580 18.12 -6.84 17.76
N GLN A 581 19.32 -6.45 18.22
CA GLN A 581 19.78 -5.06 18.16
C GLN A 581 19.85 -4.55 16.72
N TYR A 582 20.37 -5.37 15.79
CA TYR A 582 20.42 -5.03 14.37
C TYR A 582 19.04 -4.73 13.80
N ARG A 583 18.06 -5.62 14.07
CA ARG A 583 16.66 -5.40 13.64
C ARG A 583 16.06 -4.13 14.22
N SER A 584 16.29 -3.88 15.52
CA SER A 584 15.84 -2.65 16.18
C SER A 584 16.44 -1.41 15.51
N GLY A 585 17.75 -1.41 15.27
CA GLY A 585 18.46 -0.31 14.65
C GLY A 585 18.02 -0.02 13.23
N VAL A 586 17.88 -1.05 12.41
CA VAL A 586 17.38 -0.90 11.02
C VAL A 586 15.92 -0.45 11.03
N GLY A 587 15.07 -0.97 11.91
CA GLY A 587 13.67 -0.53 12.05
C GLY A 587 13.54 0.96 12.37
N LYS A 588 14.38 1.47 13.30
CA LYS A 588 14.47 2.91 13.59
C LYS A 588 14.93 3.71 12.37
N GLY A 589 15.93 3.18 11.62
CA GLY A 589 16.39 3.77 10.36
C GLY A 589 15.28 3.86 9.32
N MET A 590 14.46 2.82 9.18
CA MET A 590 13.31 2.80 8.27
C MET A 590 12.29 3.90 8.60
N HIS A 591 12.03 4.13 9.89
CA HIS A 591 11.14 5.22 10.30
C HIS A 591 11.78 6.60 10.02
N MET A 592 13.08 6.77 10.27
CA MET A 592 13.79 8.02 9.98
C MET A 592 13.82 8.35 8.48
N MET A 593 14.16 7.37 7.62
CA MET A 593 14.23 7.60 6.18
C MET A 593 12.89 8.04 5.59
N GLN A 594 11.79 7.55 6.17
CA GLN A 594 10.44 7.84 5.70
C GLN A 594 9.98 9.26 6.06
N TYR A 595 10.33 9.76 7.25
CA TYR A 595 9.74 10.98 7.78
C TYR A 595 10.71 12.17 7.90
N SER A 596 11.96 11.96 8.25
CA SER A 596 12.89 13.07 8.53
C SER A 596 14.24 13.00 7.82
N ARG A 597 14.71 11.80 7.41
CA ARG A 597 16.05 11.61 6.88
C ARG A 597 16.04 10.80 5.57
N PRO A 598 15.42 11.35 4.50
CA PRO A 598 15.39 10.69 3.18
C PRO A 598 16.79 10.47 2.58
N ASP A 599 17.78 11.21 3.01
CA ASP A 599 19.18 11.08 2.66
C ASP A 599 19.80 9.72 3.10
N THR A 600 19.16 9.00 4.02
CA THR A 600 19.60 7.66 4.45
C THR A 600 18.91 6.53 3.67
N TYR A 601 18.01 6.83 2.74
CA TYR A 601 17.09 5.84 2.16
C TYR A 601 17.82 4.68 1.51
N ASN A 602 18.84 4.94 0.65
CA ASN A 602 19.59 3.88 -0.01
C ASN A 602 20.37 2.99 0.98
N ALA A 603 21.00 3.59 1.98
CA ALA A 603 21.74 2.85 3.01
C ALA A 603 20.80 1.96 3.85
N VAL A 604 19.67 2.51 4.30
CA VAL A 604 18.70 1.76 5.10
C VAL A 604 18.04 0.66 4.29
N ARG A 605 17.69 0.89 3.00
CA ARG A 605 17.19 -0.15 2.10
C ARG A 605 18.17 -1.32 2.01
N ASP A 606 19.47 -1.04 1.86
CA ASP A 606 20.46 -2.09 1.75
C ASP A 606 20.62 -2.88 3.06
N LEU A 607 20.65 -2.20 4.22
CA LEU A 607 20.64 -2.83 5.54
C LEU A 607 19.40 -3.70 5.77
N ALA A 608 18.21 -3.22 5.35
CA ALA A 608 16.95 -3.91 5.56
C ALA A 608 16.89 -5.30 4.88
N ARG A 609 17.62 -5.52 3.81
CA ARG A 609 17.74 -6.82 3.11
C ARG A 609 18.34 -7.94 3.98
N HIS A 610 19.02 -7.59 5.08
CA HIS A 610 19.76 -8.50 5.94
C HIS A 610 19.14 -8.70 7.33
N MET A 611 17.88 -8.26 7.54
CA MET A 611 17.21 -8.34 8.86
C MET A 611 16.99 -9.77 9.37
N THR A 612 16.96 -10.77 8.48
CA THR A 612 16.82 -12.19 8.88
C THR A 612 18.13 -12.81 9.33
N LYS A 613 19.21 -12.51 8.59
CA LYS A 613 20.55 -13.06 8.83
C LYS A 613 21.56 -11.94 8.54
N ALA A 614 22.22 -11.43 9.57
CA ALA A 614 23.22 -10.40 9.45
C ALA A 614 24.58 -10.89 10.00
N THR A 615 25.65 -10.33 9.46
CA THR A 615 27.05 -10.54 9.90
C THR A 615 27.54 -9.29 10.65
N GLN A 616 28.72 -9.34 11.22
CA GLN A 616 29.35 -8.17 11.86
C GLN A 616 29.51 -7.01 10.89
N ALA A 617 29.81 -7.26 9.62
CA ALA A 617 29.90 -6.20 8.60
C ALA A 617 28.58 -5.44 8.38
N HIS A 618 27.43 -6.13 8.44
CA HIS A 618 26.12 -5.49 8.38
C HIS A 618 25.85 -4.64 9.61
N TYR A 619 26.23 -5.14 10.80
CA TYR A 619 26.10 -4.40 12.05
C TYR A 619 26.94 -3.13 12.06
N ASP A 620 28.19 -3.20 11.59
CA ASP A 620 29.09 -2.05 11.49
C ASP A 620 28.59 -1.02 10.46
N ALA A 621 28.01 -1.48 9.35
CA ALA A 621 27.37 -0.60 8.35
C ALA A 621 26.13 0.10 8.95
N MET A 622 25.34 -0.57 9.78
CA MET A 622 24.22 0.03 10.51
C MET A 622 24.74 1.11 11.50
N LEU A 623 25.78 0.80 12.29
CA LEU A 623 26.37 1.77 13.21
C LEU A 623 26.95 2.99 12.46
N ARG A 624 27.55 2.78 11.27
CA ARG A 624 28.00 3.88 10.41
C ARG A 624 26.83 4.79 10.00
N MET A 625 25.72 4.21 9.53
CA MET A 625 24.52 4.97 9.16
C MET A 625 23.98 5.78 10.35
N MET A 626 23.88 5.15 11.55
CA MET A 626 23.44 5.83 12.77
C MET A 626 24.38 6.98 13.14
N LYS A 627 25.69 6.74 13.08
CA LYS A 627 26.71 7.77 13.38
C LYS A 627 26.64 8.94 12.40
N TYR A 628 26.43 8.66 11.10
CA TYR A 628 26.20 9.72 10.11
C TYR A 628 24.98 10.57 10.48
N VAL A 629 23.86 9.95 10.89
CA VAL A 629 22.66 10.68 11.33
C VAL A 629 22.94 11.51 12.57
N ASP A 630 23.72 10.99 13.51
CA ASP A 630 24.17 11.70 14.72
C ASP A 630 25.07 12.87 14.38
N ASP A 631 26.07 12.68 13.53
CA ASP A 631 27.02 13.73 13.10
C ASP A 631 26.36 14.87 12.30
N THR A 632 25.20 14.59 11.72
CA THR A 632 24.38 15.53 10.94
C THR A 632 23.00 15.73 11.57
N SER A 633 22.97 15.79 12.90
CA SER A 633 21.73 15.86 13.70
C SER A 633 20.90 17.13 13.48
N ASP A 634 21.49 18.17 12.90
CA ASP A 634 20.85 19.42 12.47
C ASP A 634 20.03 19.25 11.16
N ARG A 635 20.30 18.20 10.39
CA ARG A 635 19.56 17.88 9.16
C ARG A 635 18.18 17.32 9.46
N GLY A 636 17.28 17.59 8.53
CA GLY A 636 15.92 17.04 8.53
C GLY A 636 15.27 17.26 7.18
N LEU A 637 14.19 16.53 6.86
CA LEU A 637 13.43 16.76 5.65
C LEU A 637 12.91 18.20 5.61
N VAL A 638 13.19 18.92 4.53
CA VAL A 638 12.80 20.32 4.34
C VAL A 638 11.67 20.40 3.31
N LEU A 639 10.55 21.00 3.70
CA LEU A 639 9.52 21.43 2.77
C LEU A 639 9.58 22.96 2.65
N ASN A 640 9.99 23.42 1.48
CA ASN A 640 10.16 24.86 1.21
C ASN A 640 9.73 25.15 -0.24
N PRO A 641 8.39 25.16 -0.53
CA PRO A 641 7.87 25.41 -1.87
C PRO A 641 8.27 26.82 -2.36
N THR A 642 8.60 26.94 -3.64
CA THR A 642 9.09 28.21 -4.24
C THR A 642 7.94 29.15 -4.58
N ARG A 643 6.77 28.62 -4.93
CA ARG A 643 5.61 29.43 -5.31
C ARG A 643 4.65 29.57 -4.13
N LYS A 644 3.97 30.71 -4.08
CA LYS A 644 2.87 30.95 -3.12
C LYS A 644 1.53 30.65 -3.79
N TRP A 645 0.56 30.31 -2.95
CA TRP A 645 -0.81 30.03 -3.35
C TRP A 645 -1.75 30.91 -2.49
N ASP A 646 -2.76 31.48 -3.10
CA ASP A 646 -3.76 32.31 -2.41
C ASP A 646 -4.93 31.51 -1.80
N GLY A 647 -4.88 30.18 -1.89
CA GLY A 647 -5.88 29.27 -1.34
C GLY A 647 -7.11 29.03 -2.22
N ASN A 648 -7.13 29.53 -3.48
CA ASN A 648 -8.23 29.35 -4.42
C ASN A 648 -8.08 28.11 -5.32
N LYS A 649 -9.13 27.76 -6.09
CA LYS A 649 -9.14 26.59 -6.98
C LYS A 649 -8.47 26.82 -8.35
N GLU A 650 -8.13 28.05 -8.68
CA GLU A 650 -7.66 28.39 -10.02
C GLU A 650 -6.15 28.25 -10.18
N HIS A 651 -5.42 28.06 -9.08
CA HIS A 651 -3.98 27.83 -9.10
C HIS A 651 -3.65 26.51 -9.77
N GLU A 652 -2.71 26.52 -10.69
CA GLU A 652 -2.17 25.33 -11.32
C GLU A 652 -0.87 24.92 -10.64
N PHE A 653 -0.87 23.77 -9.97
CA PHE A 653 0.27 23.22 -9.24
C PHE A 653 1.25 22.52 -10.17
N ILE A 654 2.55 22.73 -9.92
CA ILE A 654 3.64 22.11 -10.69
C ILE A 654 4.12 20.87 -9.94
N ILE A 655 4.13 19.74 -10.65
CA ILE A 655 4.71 18.47 -10.19
C ILE A 655 5.86 18.12 -11.12
N SER A 656 7.01 17.75 -10.53
CA SER A 656 8.17 17.27 -11.28
C SER A 656 8.78 16.03 -10.63
N GLY A 657 9.37 15.15 -11.42
CA GLY A 657 10.02 13.93 -10.98
C GLY A 657 11.42 13.77 -11.58
N ARG A 658 12.31 13.11 -10.84
CA ARG A 658 13.60 12.60 -11.35
C ARG A 658 13.75 11.17 -10.95
N SER A 659 14.26 10.36 -11.87
CA SER A 659 14.54 8.95 -11.61
C SER A 659 15.94 8.56 -12.06
N ASP A 660 16.48 7.51 -11.41
CA ASP A 660 17.78 6.91 -11.69
C ASP A 660 17.69 5.40 -11.44
N SER A 661 18.57 4.65 -12.08
CA SER A 661 18.76 3.23 -11.76
C SER A 661 20.24 2.86 -11.63
N ASP A 662 20.58 2.04 -10.62
CA ASP A 662 21.90 1.40 -10.54
C ASP A 662 21.79 -0.02 -11.10
N TYR A 663 22.20 -0.17 -12.37
CA TYR A 663 22.02 -1.39 -13.15
C TYR A 663 22.79 -2.57 -12.58
N ALA A 664 22.11 -3.70 -12.39
CA ALA A 664 22.64 -4.98 -11.94
C ALA A 664 23.54 -4.87 -10.69
N LYS A 665 23.24 -3.93 -9.80
CA LYS A 665 24.05 -3.57 -8.63
C LYS A 665 24.17 -4.71 -7.62
N ASP A 666 23.13 -5.48 -7.43
CA ASP A 666 23.19 -6.65 -6.57
C ASP A 666 24.06 -7.73 -7.22
N THR A 667 25.22 -7.98 -6.64
CA THR A 667 26.21 -8.90 -7.19
C THR A 667 25.75 -10.36 -7.19
N GLN A 668 24.85 -10.74 -6.28
CA GLN A 668 24.34 -12.10 -6.14
C GLN A 668 23.09 -12.34 -7.01
N THR A 669 22.14 -11.41 -7.01
CA THR A 669 20.89 -11.57 -7.75
C THR A 669 20.89 -10.86 -9.10
N ARG A 670 21.88 -10.00 -9.37
CA ARG A 670 22.00 -9.15 -10.57
C ARG A 670 20.81 -8.21 -10.78
N LYS A 671 20.03 -7.96 -9.72
CA LYS A 671 18.92 -7.02 -9.76
C LYS A 671 19.42 -5.58 -9.67
N SER A 672 18.77 -4.70 -10.39
CA SER A 672 19.01 -3.26 -10.38
C SER A 672 18.29 -2.58 -9.20
N ILE A 673 18.71 -1.36 -8.88
CA ILE A 673 18.07 -0.51 -7.88
C ILE A 673 17.39 0.62 -8.63
N SER A 674 16.13 0.90 -8.33
CA SER A 674 15.42 2.09 -8.78
C SER A 674 15.40 3.13 -7.66
N GLY A 675 15.70 4.38 -8.02
CA GLY A 675 15.63 5.52 -7.14
C GLY A 675 14.90 6.68 -7.82
N TYR A 676 14.13 7.44 -7.06
CA TYR A 676 13.46 8.61 -7.58
C TYR A 676 13.01 9.58 -6.49
N ARG A 677 12.72 10.80 -6.90
CA ARG A 677 12.02 11.78 -6.11
C ARG A 677 10.92 12.48 -6.91
N VAL A 678 9.87 12.92 -6.22
CA VAL A 678 8.82 13.76 -6.79
C VAL A 678 8.72 15.03 -5.96
N LEU A 679 8.67 16.16 -6.63
CA LEU A 679 8.49 17.48 -6.04
C LEU A 679 7.11 18.04 -6.35
N LEU A 680 6.54 18.74 -5.39
CA LEU A 680 5.38 19.61 -5.55
C LEU A 680 5.87 21.04 -5.26
N GLU A 681 5.85 21.92 -6.29
CA GLU A 681 6.36 23.31 -6.17
C GLU A 681 7.77 23.36 -5.56
N ASP A 682 8.65 22.47 -6.02
CA ASP A 682 10.02 22.25 -5.55
C ASP A 682 10.17 21.66 -4.14
N ALA A 683 9.08 21.46 -3.40
CA ALA A 683 9.13 20.73 -2.13
C ALA A 683 9.11 19.21 -2.35
N PRO A 684 10.01 18.43 -1.69
CA PRO A 684 10.08 16.96 -1.86
C PRO A 684 8.92 16.28 -1.14
N VAL A 685 7.92 15.81 -1.92
CA VAL A 685 6.73 15.14 -1.37
C VAL A 685 6.81 13.62 -1.44
N MET A 686 7.54 13.07 -2.42
CA MET A 686 7.81 11.62 -2.52
C MET A 686 9.26 11.35 -2.92
N PHE A 687 9.80 10.27 -2.39
CA PHE A 687 11.15 9.78 -2.67
C PHE A 687 11.22 8.31 -2.32
N LYS A 688 12.00 7.53 -3.08
CA LYS A 688 12.11 6.08 -2.86
C LYS A 688 13.44 5.52 -3.37
N SER A 689 13.89 4.47 -2.72
CA SER A 689 14.93 3.56 -3.19
C SER A 689 14.41 2.14 -3.09
N SER A 690 14.42 1.38 -4.18
CA SER A 690 13.88 0.02 -4.20
C SER A 690 14.67 -0.90 -5.11
N THR A 691 14.81 -2.18 -4.70
CA THR A 691 15.40 -3.21 -5.57
C THR A 691 14.36 -3.67 -6.58
N GLN A 692 14.73 -3.70 -7.86
CA GLN A 692 13.82 -4.15 -8.92
C GLN A 692 13.43 -5.62 -8.74
N LYS A 693 12.17 -5.96 -9.00
CA LYS A 693 11.66 -7.33 -8.82
C LYS A 693 12.25 -8.32 -9.82
N SER A 694 12.45 -7.90 -11.06
CA SER A 694 13.05 -8.66 -12.17
C SER A 694 14.47 -8.20 -12.44
N VAL A 695 15.30 -9.07 -13.03
CA VAL A 695 16.60 -8.68 -13.59
C VAL A 695 16.35 -7.95 -14.90
N ALA A 696 16.83 -6.71 -15.00
CA ALA A 696 16.82 -5.96 -16.25
C ALA A 696 17.91 -6.48 -17.18
N LEU A 697 17.63 -6.58 -18.48
CA LEU A 697 18.56 -7.08 -19.48
C LEU A 697 19.47 -5.99 -20.05
N SER A 698 19.14 -4.73 -19.80
CA SER A 698 19.91 -3.56 -20.22
C SER A 698 19.80 -2.42 -19.21
N VAL A 699 20.76 -1.49 -19.25
CA VAL A 699 20.70 -0.24 -18.46
C VAL A 699 19.41 0.51 -18.78
N CYS A 700 19.08 0.62 -20.07
CA CYS A 700 17.89 1.32 -20.55
C CYS A 700 16.58 0.74 -19.96
N GLU A 701 16.48 -0.59 -19.84
CA GLU A 701 15.32 -1.25 -19.20
C GLU A 701 15.26 -0.95 -17.70
N ALA A 702 16.39 -0.94 -17.02
CA ALA A 702 16.47 -0.59 -15.61
C ALA A 702 16.01 0.86 -15.37
N GLU A 703 16.48 1.80 -16.21
CA GLU A 703 16.09 3.22 -16.16
C GLU A 703 14.61 3.42 -16.45
N GLN A 704 14.07 2.74 -17.45
CA GLN A 704 12.63 2.78 -17.72
C GLN A 704 11.81 2.27 -16.54
N THR A 705 12.27 1.22 -15.87
CA THR A 705 11.61 0.71 -14.67
C THR A 705 11.57 1.77 -13.56
N ALA A 706 12.67 2.50 -13.35
CA ALA A 706 12.72 3.59 -12.38
C ALA A 706 11.80 4.75 -12.79
N GLY A 707 11.80 5.13 -14.08
CA GLY A 707 10.92 6.14 -14.64
C GLY A 707 9.43 5.83 -14.47
N VAL A 708 9.04 4.57 -14.70
CA VAL A 708 7.66 4.11 -14.46
C VAL A 708 7.24 4.27 -13.00
N LEU A 709 8.10 3.86 -12.05
CA LEU A 709 7.80 4.01 -10.63
C LEU A 709 7.68 5.48 -10.22
N CYS A 710 8.55 6.35 -10.75
CA CYS A 710 8.46 7.79 -10.52
C CYS A 710 7.15 8.37 -11.09
N ALA A 711 6.80 8.00 -12.33
CA ALA A 711 5.56 8.44 -12.97
C ALA A 711 4.30 8.03 -12.20
N GLN A 712 4.28 6.83 -11.65
CA GLN A 712 3.18 6.35 -10.80
C GLN A 712 3.01 7.23 -9.56
N ASP A 713 4.09 7.56 -8.88
CA ASP A 713 4.06 8.43 -7.71
C ASP A 713 3.73 9.90 -8.08
N MET A 714 4.14 10.39 -9.25
CA MET A 714 3.69 11.69 -9.77
C MET A 714 2.18 11.72 -10.01
N LEU A 715 1.60 10.64 -10.54
CA LEU A 715 0.16 10.50 -10.70
C LEU A 715 -0.56 10.45 -9.35
N TYR A 716 0.04 9.81 -8.34
CA TYR A 716 -0.52 9.82 -6.99
C TYR A 716 -0.62 11.25 -6.42
N VAL A 717 0.47 12.03 -6.51
CA VAL A 717 0.46 13.44 -6.07
C VAL A 717 -0.62 14.23 -6.81
N ARG A 718 -0.72 14.04 -8.13
CA ARG A 718 -1.78 14.63 -8.96
C ARG A 718 -3.18 14.26 -8.46
N HIS A 719 -3.44 12.97 -8.21
CA HIS A 719 -4.75 12.49 -7.76
C HIS A 719 -5.13 13.05 -6.38
N ILE A 720 -4.18 13.19 -5.46
CA ILE A 720 -4.44 13.87 -4.16
C ILE A 720 -4.94 15.29 -4.40
N LEU A 721 -4.26 16.07 -5.24
CA LEU A 721 -4.66 17.46 -5.53
C LEU A 721 -6.02 17.52 -6.23
N GLU A 722 -6.21 16.72 -7.30
CA GLU A 722 -7.45 16.66 -8.07
C GLU A 722 -8.64 16.19 -7.23
N SER A 723 -8.43 15.25 -6.28
CA SER A 723 -9.49 14.79 -5.37
C SER A 723 -10.07 15.92 -4.52
N MET A 724 -9.26 16.95 -4.23
CA MET A 724 -9.67 18.15 -3.50
C MET A 724 -10.21 19.25 -4.43
N GLY A 725 -10.26 19.01 -5.75
CA GLY A 725 -10.69 19.97 -6.77
C GLY A 725 -9.63 21.01 -7.14
N LEU A 726 -8.34 20.70 -6.88
CA LEU A 726 -7.20 21.53 -7.28
C LEU A 726 -6.73 21.16 -8.69
N LYS A 727 -6.11 22.10 -9.41
CA LYS A 727 -5.62 21.93 -10.77
C LYS A 727 -4.13 21.64 -10.80
N VAL A 728 -3.71 20.72 -11.66
CA VAL A 728 -2.29 20.42 -11.89
C VAL A 728 -1.90 20.88 -13.28
N LYS A 729 -0.78 21.58 -13.38
CA LYS A 729 -0.21 22.02 -14.66
C LYS A 729 0.29 20.80 -15.44
N LEU A 730 -0.29 20.60 -16.62
CA LEU A 730 0.10 19.51 -17.52
C LEU A 730 0.84 20.06 -18.75
N PRO A 731 1.77 19.28 -19.33
CA PRO A 731 2.29 18.00 -18.80
C PRO A 731 3.20 18.20 -17.60
N MET A 732 3.21 17.22 -16.66
CA MET A 732 4.19 17.15 -15.57
C MET A 732 5.55 16.72 -16.14
N ILE A 733 6.66 17.20 -15.57
CA ILE A 733 8.00 16.93 -16.08
C ILE A 733 8.63 15.75 -15.35
N LEU A 734 9.01 14.71 -16.11
CA LEU A 734 9.83 13.59 -15.64
C LEU A 734 11.22 13.66 -16.29
N GLU A 735 12.26 13.78 -15.47
CA GLU A 735 13.64 13.85 -15.93
C GLU A 735 14.40 12.55 -15.65
N MET A 736 15.14 12.08 -16.67
CA MET A 736 15.96 10.86 -16.63
C MET A 736 17.31 11.14 -17.30
N ASP A 737 18.40 10.52 -16.84
CA ASP A 737 19.74 10.76 -17.39
C ASP A 737 20.18 9.75 -18.45
N ASN A 738 19.38 8.71 -18.73
CA ASN A 738 19.64 7.76 -19.80
C ASN A 738 18.89 8.15 -21.09
N MET A 739 19.61 8.69 -22.08
CA MET A 739 19.03 9.12 -23.34
C MET A 739 18.29 7.99 -24.07
N GLY A 740 18.80 6.76 -24.04
CA GLY A 740 18.14 5.61 -24.66
C GLY A 740 16.78 5.29 -23.99
N ALA A 741 16.69 5.45 -22.67
CA ALA A 741 15.42 5.30 -21.95
C ALA A 741 14.43 6.42 -22.28
N VAL A 742 14.90 7.66 -22.39
CA VAL A 742 14.10 8.81 -22.82
C VAL A 742 13.61 8.63 -24.25
N ASP A 743 14.49 8.22 -25.17
CA ASP A 743 14.13 7.95 -26.57
C ASP A 743 13.10 6.83 -26.71
N LEU A 744 13.24 5.73 -25.96
CA LEU A 744 12.27 4.65 -25.94
C LEU A 744 10.91 5.08 -25.37
N ALA A 745 10.89 5.94 -24.37
CA ALA A 745 9.66 6.52 -23.84
C ALA A 745 9.01 7.52 -24.83
N ASN A 746 9.82 8.16 -25.67
CA ASN A 746 9.39 9.20 -26.58
C ASN A 746 9.02 8.70 -28.00
N ASN A 747 9.47 7.52 -28.43
CA ASN A 747 9.37 7.06 -29.82
C ASN A 747 8.71 5.67 -29.95
N TRP A 748 7.87 5.49 -30.97
CA TRP A 748 7.19 4.23 -31.28
C TRP A 748 8.05 3.18 -32.00
N SER A 749 9.22 3.54 -32.53
CA SER A 749 10.07 2.62 -33.28
C SER A 749 10.84 1.68 -32.34
N VAL A 750 10.29 0.52 -32.07
CA VAL A 750 10.97 -0.56 -31.34
C VAL A 750 11.53 -1.54 -32.37
N GLY A 751 12.84 -1.56 -32.53
CA GLY A 751 13.52 -2.63 -33.27
C GLY A 751 13.25 -3.99 -32.60
N GLY A 752 12.95 -5.03 -33.36
CA GLY A 752 12.35 -6.32 -32.98
C GLY A 752 12.96 -7.17 -31.84
N ARG A 753 13.76 -6.63 -30.93
CA ARG A 753 14.42 -7.37 -29.83
C ARG A 753 13.83 -7.17 -28.43
N THR A 754 12.80 -6.36 -28.26
CA THR A 754 12.36 -5.84 -26.93
C THR A 754 10.92 -6.18 -26.56
N ARG A 755 10.34 -7.28 -27.05
CA ARG A 755 8.92 -7.64 -26.77
C ARG A 755 8.55 -7.84 -25.29
N HIS A 756 9.49 -8.11 -24.39
CA HIS A 756 9.18 -8.28 -22.95
C HIS A 756 9.26 -6.97 -22.15
N VAL A 757 9.71 -5.91 -22.77
CA VAL A 757 9.79 -4.55 -22.15
C VAL A 757 8.52 -3.75 -22.43
N ASP A 758 7.64 -4.32 -23.27
CA ASP A 758 6.56 -3.63 -23.99
C ASP A 758 5.54 -2.92 -23.06
N VAL A 759 5.04 -3.58 -22.01
CA VAL A 759 3.97 -3.00 -21.16
C VAL A 759 4.44 -1.75 -20.39
N ARG A 760 5.66 -1.75 -19.86
CA ARG A 760 6.21 -0.63 -19.12
C ARG A 760 6.54 0.56 -20.03
N GLN A 761 7.03 0.27 -21.22
CA GLN A 761 7.28 1.29 -22.25
C GLN A 761 5.98 1.90 -22.74
N CYS A 762 4.93 1.08 -22.95
CA CYS A 762 3.62 1.54 -23.34
C CYS A 762 3.05 2.52 -22.29
N PHE A 763 3.24 2.26 -20.99
CA PHE A 763 2.73 3.12 -19.93
C PHE A 763 3.30 4.55 -19.99
N LEU A 764 4.62 4.71 -20.08
CA LEU A 764 5.24 6.06 -20.19
C LEU A 764 4.85 6.77 -21.49
N ARG A 765 4.76 6.03 -22.60
CA ARG A 765 4.32 6.57 -23.89
C ARG A 765 2.88 7.04 -23.86
N GLU A 766 1.98 6.23 -23.30
CA GLU A 766 0.57 6.58 -23.15
C GLU A 766 0.40 7.86 -22.33
N LEU A 767 1.13 8.00 -21.23
CA LEU A 767 1.12 9.21 -20.43
C LEU A 767 1.65 10.43 -21.19
N LYS A 768 2.67 10.24 -22.04
CA LYS A 768 3.18 11.31 -22.90
C LYS A 768 2.19 11.69 -23.99
N GLU A 769 1.63 10.72 -24.70
CA GLU A 769 0.64 10.96 -25.76
C GLU A 769 -0.60 11.65 -25.24
N SER A 770 -1.05 11.24 -24.05
CA SER A 770 -2.14 11.90 -23.33
C SER A 770 -1.76 13.29 -22.78
N LYS A 771 -0.54 13.76 -23.02
CA LYS A 771 0.01 15.03 -22.51
C LYS A 771 -0.06 15.14 -20.98
N ILE A 772 0.05 14.02 -20.32
CA ILE A 772 0.11 13.94 -18.84
C ILE A 772 1.55 14.11 -18.37
N LEU A 773 2.52 13.51 -19.08
CA LEU A 773 3.95 13.63 -18.81
C LEU A 773 4.69 14.25 -20.01
N ASP A 774 5.74 15.00 -19.70
CA ASP A 774 6.81 15.41 -20.59
C ASP A 774 8.11 14.79 -20.08
N ILE A 775 8.67 13.84 -20.85
CA ILE A 775 9.83 13.04 -20.45
C ILE A 775 11.06 13.65 -21.08
N ARG A 776 11.98 14.13 -20.22
CA ARG A 776 13.17 14.88 -20.62
C ARG A 776 14.45 14.19 -20.21
N TRP A 777 15.48 14.37 -21.01
CA TRP A 777 16.82 13.98 -20.63
C TRP A 777 17.49 15.08 -19.79
N ILE A 778 18.22 14.68 -18.75
CA ILE A 778 19.12 15.54 -17.99
C ILE A 778 20.54 14.95 -17.97
N LYS A 779 21.51 15.78 -17.69
CA LYS A 779 22.90 15.31 -17.50
C LYS A 779 23.01 14.52 -16.19
N GLY A 780 23.67 13.35 -16.22
CA GLY A 780 23.80 12.50 -15.00
C GLY A 780 24.40 13.24 -13.80
N SER A 781 25.35 14.19 -14.03
CA SER A 781 25.89 15.02 -12.94
C SER A 781 24.85 15.98 -12.29
N GLU A 782 23.65 16.10 -12.85
CA GLU A 782 22.53 16.92 -12.35
C GLU A 782 21.40 16.08 -11.79
N ASN A 783 21.49 14.75 -11.97
CA ASN A 783 20.49 13.82 -11.46
C ASN A 783 20.68 13.57 -9.96
N ASP A 784 19.89 14.27 -9.15
CA ASP A 784 19.92 14.12 -7.68
C ASP A 784 19.24 12.82 -7.20
N ALA A 785 18.56 12.07 -8.08
CA ALA A 785 18.05 10.74 -7.79
C ALA A 785 19.17 9.69 -7.56
N ASP A 786 20.41 9.96 -7.98
CA ASP A 786 21.59 9.12 -7.70
C ASP A 786 21.76 8.79 -6.21
N ALA A 787 21.38 9.69 -5.30
CA ALA A 787 21.46 9.45 -3.87
C ALA A 787 20.54 8.31 -3.38
N PHE A 788 19.54 7.94 -4.17
CA PHE A 788 18.62 6.86 -3.85
C PHE A 788 19.02 5.51 -4.44
N THR A 789 20.05 5.48 -5.31
CA THR A 789 20.49 4.26 -5.99
C THR A 789 21.93 3.89 -5.66
N LYS A 790 22.80 4.89 -5.46
CA LYS A 790 24.24 4.74 -5.35
C LYS A 790 24.76 5.18 -3.98
N ASN A 791 25.79 4.52 -3.47
CA ASN A 791 26.56 4.98 -2.32
C ASN A 791 27.66 5.94 -2.83
N LEU A 792 27.30 7.23 -2.92
CA LEU A 792 28.11 8.29 -3.46
C LEU A 792 29.24 8.72 -2.50
N ASP A 793 30.27 9.36 -3.03
CA ASP A 793 31.26 10.06 -2.23
C ASP A 793 30.67 11.33 -1.58
N GLY A 794 31.40 11.91 -0.62
CA GLY A 794 30.89 13.05 0.16
C GLY A 794 30.42 14.23 -0.69
N PRO A 795 31.24 14.77 -1.62
CA PRO A 795 30.84 15.90 -2.46
C PRO A 795 29.63 15.65 -3.36
N ALA A 796 29.60 14.49 -4.04
CA ALA A 796 28.48 14.11 -4.92
C ALA A 796 27.21 13.88 -4.09
N PHE A 797 27.33 13.19 -2.96
CA PHE A 797 26.22 12.94 -2.06
C PHE A 797 25.61 14.24 -1.54
N GLU A 798 26.46 15.17 -1.08
CA GLU A 798 26.01 16.46 -0.54
C GLU A 798 25.25 17.29 -1.59
N LYS A 799 25.71 17.25 -2.84
CA LYS A 799 25.02 17.90 -3.96
C LYS A 799 23.61 17.34 -4.16
N CYS A 800 23.45 16.02 -4.13
CA CYS A 800 22.15 15.36 -4.38
C CYS A 800 21.14 15.57 -3.25
N ILE A 801 21.58 15.59 -1.99
CA ILE A 801 20.66 15.68 -0.85
C ILE A 801 20.31 17.12 -0.42
N ARG A 802 20.96 18.12 -1.01
CA ARG A 802 20.83 19.54 -0.60
C ARG A 802 19.38 20.01 -0.60
N THR A 803 18.58 19.62 -1.60
CA THR A 803 17.17 19.99 -1.72
C THR A 803 16.26 19.24 -0.78
N LEU A 804 16.72 18.09 -0.25
CA LEU A 804 15.93 17.20 0.60
C LEU A 804 16.08 17.52 2.09
N VAL A 805 17.32 17.71 2.55
CA VAL A 805 17.67 17.81 3.99
C VAL A 805 18.56 19.02 4.29
N GLY A 806 18.29 20.15 3.68
CA GLY A 806 19.13 21.35 3.76
C GLY A 806 19.55 21.72 5.18
N GLN A 807 20.79 22.19 5.31
CA GLN A 807 21.21 23.07 6.40
C GLN A 807 20.64 24.47 6.14
N ASP A 808 20.46 25.30 7.16
CA ASP A 808 20.04 26.72 7.05
C ASP A 808 21.10 27.52 6.26
N VAL A 809 21.18 27.32 4.96
CA VAL A 809 22.05 28.08 4.07
C VAL A 809 21.17 28.97 3.20
N HIS A 810 21.48 30.24 3.14
CA HIS A 810 20.94 31.20 2.22
C HIS A 810 20.90 30.62 0.79
N MET A 811 19.76 30.14 0.34
CA MET A 811 19.60 29.73 -1.04
C MET A 811 19.64 30.97 -1.93
N LYS A 812 20.72 31.11 -2.66
CA LYS A 812 20.74 32.02 -3.83
C LYS A 812 19.78 31.40 -4.86
N SER A 813 18.71 32.11 -5.17
CA SER A 813 17.80 31.80 -6.24
C SER A 813 18.56 31.66 -7.56
N TYR A 814 18.49 30.48 -8.17
CA TYR A 814 18.81 30.35 -9.60
C TYR A 814 17.63 30.89 -10.39
N THR A 815 17.68 32.17 -10.71
CA THR A 815 16.90 32.74 -11.80
C THR A 815 17.47 32.21 -13.10
N SER A 816 16.66 31.58 -13.91
CA SER A 816 16.96 31.22 -15.28
C SER A 816 17.21 32.46 -16.10
N GLU A 817 18.46 32.81 -16.35
CA GLU A 817 18.78 33.71 -17.45
C GLU A 817 18.55 32.99 -18.77
N GLN A 818 17.46 33.37 -19.43
CA GLN A 818 17.30 33.19 -20.87
C GLN A 818 18.28 34.12 -21.55
N GLY A 819 19.43 33.62 -21.99
CA GLY A 819 20.34 34.31 -22.86
C GLY A 819 19.78 34.32 -24.28
N GLY A 820 19.18 35.41 -24.67
CA GLY A 820 18.93 35.74 -26.09
C GLY A 820 20.24 35.98 -26.82
N CYS A 821 20.43 35.29 -27.94
CA CYS A 821 21.45 35.66 -28.94
C CYS A 821 21.21 37.06 -29.47
N GLN A 822 22.21 37.91 -29.40
CA GLN A 822 22.39 39.02 -30.32
C GLN A 822 23.82 39.05 -30.84
N ASP A 823 23.96 38.96 -32.13
CA ASP A 823 25.12 39.22 -32.95
C ASP A 823 25.60 40.70 -32.81
N GLY A 824 26.91 40.90 -32.87
CA GLY A 824 27.44 42.25 -33.02
C GLY A 824 28.96 42.36 -32.84
N SER A 825 29.64 42.31 -33.92
CA SER A 825 31.08 42.48 -34.22
C SER A 825 31.77 43.72 -33.64
N GLN A 826 33.12 43.63 -33.61
CA GLN A 826 34.22 44.66 -33.61
C GLN A 826 34.75 45.01 -32.19
N GLY A 827 36.02 44.75 -31.96
CA GLY A 827 37.17 45.48 -32.34
C GLY A 827 38.20 45.57 -31.21
N THR A 828 39.35 44.94 -31.36
CA THR A 828 40.73 45.29 -30.94
C THR A 828 40.98 46.14 -29.67
N GLN A 829 41.75 45.72 -28.68
CA GLN A 829 43.18 45.96 -28.48
C GLN A 829 43.67 45.63 -27.07
N LYS A 830 44.74 44.86 -27.03
CA LYS A 830 45.93 44.85 -26.18
C LYS A 830 45.97 45.58 -24.80
N GLY A 831 46.48 44.83 -23.81
CA GLY A 831 47.15 45.41 -22.63
C GLY A 831 47.42 44.39 -21.55
N ILE A 832 48.57 43.72 -21.53
CA ILE A 832 49.31 43.18 -20.38
C ILE A 832 50.26 44.31 -19.96
N PRO A 833 50.77 44.43 -18.73
CA PRO A 833 51.00 43.47 -17.63
C PRO A 833 50.93 43.98 -16.16
N ASP A 834 51.34 43.08 -15.30
CA ASP A 834 52.16 43.09 -14.07
C ASP A 834 51.58 43.25 -12.67
N PHE A 835 51.94 42.23 -11.94
CA PHE A 835 52.51 42.10 -10.60
C PHE A 835 52.19 43.15 -9.53
N ASN A 836 51.48 42.78 -8.48
CA ASN A 836 52.07 42.54 -7.14
C ASN A 836 51.08 41.81 -6.26
#